data_b513f5e02cf68649c9aec29023699047
#
_entry.id   b513f5e02cf68649c9aec29023699047
#
_cell.length_a   1.000
_cell.length_b   1.000
_cell.length_c   1.000
_cell.angle_alpha   90.00
_cell.angle_beta   90.00
_cell.angle_gamma   90.00
#
_symmetry.space_group_name_H-M   'P 1'
#
loop_
_entity.id
_entity.type
_entity.pdbx_description
1 polymer ?
#
loop_
_entity_poly.entity_id
_entity_poly.type
_entity_poly.pdbx_seq_one_letter_code
_entity_poly.pdbx_strand_id
1 'polypeptide(L)'
;MGIKKRSFLKKGLILGLSCMMIGSTVTITSAAQESKSLTEFANVLDVSADPKEAIYGTYSTNEYNNFSDLGAWHGYYLHDKSATDLYGGFAGPVIIAEEYPVNLSDSINKINLEKITAAGIESIDLTKATTQEIYYPGRLEQIYDLKDLTLKLKLIFGTNRTALIETVIENKTDEELKLNVSWDGHLFTYYTNPNNKMGTTLTKENNGIRVNFETIRSTWNYMTTEENSFDIVLNEDDITTEISDDLLSYTITRNEPVVIDANSKYETYQTQSFTYTTDERTTEKQNVVDLLENPNKYFEENNNRWQGYVDTIFENKTNVNENYQKAAVKSIETLMTNWFSPAGAIKHDGIVPSMSYKWFIGMWAWDSWKQVVATTYFNEELAKNNVRALFDYQITSDDTVRPQDAGAIIDCIFYNQNEDRGGDGGNWNERNSKPALAAWAVENVYRQTGDKEFLKEMYPKLVAYHNWWYTNRDIDQNGIAEYGGMVHETCYDWTGYGYEIGQVVEGFGTVNDQGFVLDTNGERIVCPEAGIEAAAWESGMDNATRFDREGNGPDDKGIEIYTVRNDSHDPIGYVINQESVDLNAYLYAEKGFLKSMAEELGYKADAEKYTKEAKQLQEYINENMYDEETGFYYDVQTNEDGSVKKLLVNR
;
A
#
# COMPACT_ATOMS: atom_id res chain seq x y z
N MET A 1 -17.41 -20.90 58.26
CA MET A 1 -17.01 -19.54 58.68
C MET A 1 -17.44 -18.61 57.56
N GLY A 2 -18.47 -17.81 57.76
CA GLY A 2 -19.20 -17.16 56.67
C GLY A 2 -18.54 -15.87 56.18
N ILE A 3 -18.66 -15.62 54.90
CA ILE A 3 -18.39 -14.32 54.31
C ILE A 3 -19.69 -13.75 53.72
N LYS A 4 -20.00 -12.55 54.19
CA LYS A 4 -21.24 -11.83 53.96
C LYS A 4 -21.38 -11.32 52.54
N LYS A 5 -22.51 -11.61 51.92
CA LYS A 5 -23.03 -10.87 50.76
C LYS A 5 -23.39 -9.45 51.17
N ARG A 6 -22.92 -8.45 50.43
CA ARG A 6 -23.45 -7.08 50.49
C ARG A 6 -24.24 -6.81 49.21
N SER A 7 -25.56 -6.70 49.40
CA SER A 7 -26.47 -6.16 48.38
C SER A 7 -26.39 -4.63 48.41
N PHE A 8 -26.35 -3.98 47.24
CA PHE A 8 -26.62 -2.56 47.13
C PHE A 8 -27.99 -2.34 46.48
N LEU A 9 -28.87 -1.78 47.24
CA LEU A 9 -30.19 -1.33 46.82
C LEU A 9 -30.12 -0.09 45.93
N LYS A 10 -30.94 -0.12 44.87
CA LYS A 10 -31.37 1.05 44.12
C LYS A 10 -32.17 2.01 45.02
N LYS A 11 -31.88 3.31 44.97
CA LYS A 11 -32.84 4.37 45.24
C LYS A 11 -32.71 5.45 44.19
N GLY A 12 -33.73 5.57 43.37
CA GLY A 12 -33.94 6.72 42.51
C GLY A 12 -34.39 7.93 43.36
N LEU A 13 -33.95 9.09 42.94
CA LEU A 13 -34.51 10.36 43.37
C LEU A 13 -34.66 11.26 42.14
N ILE A 14 -35.92 11.47 41.75
CA ILE A 14 -36.33 12.52 40.84
C ILE A 14 -36.41 13.81 41.63
N LEU A 15 -35.61 14.81 41.27
CA LEU A 15 -35.83 16.19 41.70
C LEU A 15 -35.83 17.08 40.48
N GLY A 16 -37.01 17.54 40.09
CA GLY A 16 -37.17 18.64 39.17
C GLY A 16 -36.80 19.96 39.86
N LEU A 17 -35.97 20.74 39.23
CA LEU A 17 -35.78 22.15 39.54
C LEU A 17 -35.89 22.97 38.27
N SER A 18 -37.01 23.71 38.18
CA SER A 18 -37.11 24.86 37.31
C SER A 18 -36.14 25.94 37.81
N CYS A 19 -35.18 26.36 36.99
CA CYS A 19 -34.38 27.54 37.22
C CYS A 19 -34.48 28.49 36.05
N MET A 20 -34.81 29.72 36.39
CA MET A 20 -34.96 30.90 35.56
C MET A 20 -33.73 31.13 34.66
N MET A 21 -34.00 31.50 33.42
CA MET A 21 -33.04 32.14 32.55
C MET A 21 -32.59 33.48 33.14
N ILE A 22 -31.33 33.56 33.53
CA ILE A 22 -30.59 34.81 33.59
C ILE A 22 -29.62 34.74 32.43
N GLY A 23 -29.89 35.52 31.40
CA GLY A 23 -29.03 35.66 30.24
C GLY A 23 -27.70 36.30 30.61
N SER A 24 -26.68 35.49 30.77
CA SER A 24 -25.32 35.87 30.55
C SER A 24 -24.87 35.18 29.26
N THR A 25 -24.85 35.93 28.17
CA THR A 25 -24.12 35.54 26.97
C THR A 25 -22.63 35.39 27.32
N VAL A 26 -22.25 34.20 27.75
CA VAL A 26 -20.85 33.80 27.70
C VAL A 26 -20.56 33.61 26.20
N THR A 27 -20.00 34.61 25.58
CA THR A 27 -19.29 34.46 24.33
C THR A 27 -18.13 33.52 24.64
N ILE A 28 -18.33 32.23 24.39
CA ILE A 28 -17.21 31.32 24.20
C ILE A 28 -16.57 31.77 22.89
N THR A 29 -15.61 32.67 22.98
CA THR A 29 -14.60 32.79 21.93
C THR A 29 -13.87 31.47 21.96
N SER A 30 -14.26 30.52 21.11
CA SER A 30 -13.34 29.47 20.71
C SER A 30 -12.14 30.22 20.13
N ALA A 31 -11.02 30.24 20.85
CA ALA A 31 -9.77 30.60 20.21
C ALA A 31 -9.68 29.68 18.99
N ALA A 32 -9.76 30.27 17.80
CA ALA A 32 -9.48 29.52 16.58
C ALA A 32 -8.11 28.90 16.82
N GLN A 33 -8.04 27.59 16.75
CA GLN A 33 -6.76 26.88 16.85
C GLN A 33 -5.93 27.38 15.68
N GLU A 34 -4.74 27.92 15.94
CA GLU A 34 -3.84 28.30 14.85
C GLU A 34 -3.57 27.04 14.01
N SER A 35 -3.85 27.15 12.70
CA SER A 35 -3.52 26.11 11.73
C SER A 35 -2.02 25.82 11.81
N LYS A 36 -1.66 24.54 11.88
CA LYS A 36 -0.27 24.11 11.89
C LYS A 36 0.32 24.25 10.49
N SER A 37 1.40 25.01 10.35
CA SER A 37 2.09 25.13 9.07
C SER A 37 2.74 23.81 8.68
N LEU A 38 2.67 23.43 7.39
CA LEU A 38 3.40 22.27 6.85
C LEU A 38 4.91 22.35 7.13
N THR A 39 5.47 23.57 7.23
CA THR A 39 6.90 23.76 7.53
C THR A 39 7.31 23.39 8.95
N GLU A 40 6.35 23.22 9.87
CA GLU A 40 6.62 22.72 11.22
C GLU A 40 6.94 21.22 11.22
N PHE A 41 6.65 20.51 10.13
CA PHE A 41 6.79 19.05 9.99
C PHE A 41 7.90 18.64 9.03
N ALA A 42 8.95 19.45 8.92
CA ALA A 42 10.11 19.13 8.10
C ALA A 42 10.76 17.78 8.53
N ASN A 43 11.01 16.90 7.56
CA ASN A 43 11.73 15.63 7.73
C ASN A 43 11.17 14.72 8.85
N VAL A 44 9.83 14.69 9.03
CA VAL A 44 9.22 13.76 10.00
C VAL A 44 9.23 12.33 9.48
N LEU A 45 9.19 12.12 8.15
CA LEU A 45 9.54 10.88 7.49
C LEU A 45 10.90 11.07 6.80
N ASP A 46 11.81 10.12 6.98
CA ASP A 46 13.10 10.13 6.29
C ASP A 46 12.94 9.47 4.92
N VAL A 47 13.24 10.23 3.87
CA VAL A 47 13.23 9.79 2.47
C VAL A 47 14.61 9.95 1.83
N SER A 48 15.66 9.97 2.64
CA SER A 48 17.05 10.07 2.14
C SER A 48 17.53 8.72 1.64
N ALA A 49 18.11 8.70 0.43
CA ALA A 49 18.66 7.51 -0.19
C ALA A 49 19.88 7.81 -1.07
N ASP A 50 20.63 6.77 -1.36
CA ASP A 50 21.65 6.69 -2.41
C ASP A 50 21.25 5.54 -3.35
N PRO A 51 20.36 5.82 -4.35
CA PRO A 51 19.84 4.79 -5.24
C PRO A 51 20.97 4.12 -6.01
N LYS A 52 20.90 2.80 -6.12
CA LYS A 52 21.86 1.99 -6.88
C LYS A 52 21.11 1.03 -7.78
N GLU A 53 21.82 0.49 -8.75
CA GLU A 53 21.31 -0.65 -9.51
C GLU A 53 20.87 -1.74 -8.53
N ALA A 54 19.63 -2.19 -8.66
CA ALA A 54 19.05 -3.16 -7.74
C ALA A 54 19.86 -4.46 -7.75
N ILE A 55 20.29 -4.91 -6.58
CA ILE A 55 20.96 -6.20 -6.43
C ILE A 55 19.96 -7.18 -5.84
N TYR A 56 19.47 -8.09 -6.66
CA TYR A 56 18.50 -9.11 -6.26
C TYR A 56 19.02 -9.96 -5.09
N GLY A 57 18.14 -10.23 -4.14
CA GLY A 57 18.43 -11.10 -3.01
C GLY A 57 19.08 -10.42 -1.80
N THR A 58 19.38 -9.14 -1.88
CA THR A 58 19.80 -8.37 -0.71
C THR A 58 18.65 -7.55 -0.18
N TYR A 59 18.22 -7.79 1.05
CA TYR A 59 17.17 -7.00 1.70
C TYR A 59 17.57 -5.53 1.90
N SER A 60 18.87 -5.24 1.87
CA SER A 60 19.43 -3.91 2.11
C SER A 60 19.27 -2.92 0.95
N THR A 61 18.82 -3.32 -0.23
CA THR A 61 18.74 -2.44 -1.39
C THR A 61 17.46 -1.61 -1.48
N ASN A 62 16.46 -1.90 -0.67
CA ASN A 62 15.14 -1.27 -0.71
C ASN A 62 14.67 -0.82 0.68
N GLU A 63 15.60 -0.43 1.54
CA GLU A 63 15.29 0.02 2.91
C GLU A 63 14.94 1.52 3.00
N TYR A 64 14.72 2.17 1.86
CA TYR A 64 14.45 3.60 1.82
C TYR A 64 12.98 3.88 1.62
N ASN A 65 12.43 4.84 2.38
CA ASN A 65 11.16 5.43 2.01
C ASN A 65 11.40 6.37 0.83
N ASN A 66 10.53 6.34 -0.14
CA ASN A 66 10.53 7.30 -1.23
C ASN A 66 9.47 8.37 -1.00
N PHE A 67 9.55 9.47 -1.72
CA PHE A 67 8.46 10.42 -1.88
C PHE A 67 7.68 10.11 -3.15
N SER A 68 6.40 9.82 -3.01
CA SER A 68 5.40 9.73 -4.06
C SER A 68 4.12 10.37 -3.57
N ASP A 69 3.20 10.76 -4.48
CA ASP A 69 1.94 11.39 -4.13
C ASP A 69 0.92 11.22 -5.27
N LEU A 70 -0.36 11.51 -5.01
CA LEU A 70 -1.47 11.42 -5.96
C LEU A 70 -1.65 10.03 -6.60
N GLY A 71 -1.10 8.99 -5.98
CA GLY A 71 -1.16 7.64 -6.50
C GLY A 71 -0.22 7.38 -7.67
N ALA A 72 0.89 8.09 -7.76
CA ALA A 72 1.88 7.87 -8.80
C ALA A 72 2.59 6.52 -8.62
N TRP A 73 2.99 5.92 -9.76
CA TRP A 73 3.70 4.64 -9.83
C TRP A 73 5.22 4.81 -9.93
N HIS A 74 5.70 5.96 -9.51
CA HIS A 74 7.11 6.29 -9.38
C HIS A 74 7.32 7.25 -8.22
N GLY A 75 8.56 7.39 -7.76
CA GLY A 75 8.89 8.24 -6.64
C GLY A 75 10.34 8.71 -6.66
N TYR A 76 10.66 9.59 -5.75
CA TYR A 76 11.96 10.22 -5.61
C TYR A 76 12.47 10.16 -4.18
N TYR A 77 13.75 10.48 -4.02
CA TYR A 77 14.42 10.56 -2.74
C TYR A 77 15.15 11.92 -2.61
N LEU A 78 15.41 12.32 -1.38
CA LEU A 78 16.49 13.25 -1.07
C LEU A 78 17.82 12.47 -1.06
N HIS A 79 18.94 13.15 -1.25
CA HIS A 79 20.23 12.48 -1.25
C HIS A 79 20.64 12.01 0.16
N ASP A 80 21.33 10.88 0.22
CA ASP A 80 22.15 10.59 1.38
C ASP A 80 23.26 11.65 1.50
N LYS A 81 23.60 12.02 2.72
CA LYS A 81 24.60 13.07 2.99
C LYS A 81 25.97 12.80 2.38
N SER A 82 26.26 11.56 2.01
CA SER A 82 27.51 11.15 1.33
C SER A 82 27.46 11.29 -0.20
N ALA A 83 26.27 11.37 -0.79
CA ALA A 83 26.05 11.37 -2.24
C ALA A 83 26.12 12.78 -2.85
N THR A 84 27.17 13.54 -2.52
CA THR A 84 27.33 14.95 -2.96
C THR A 84 27.58 15.12 -4.46
N ASP A 85 27.94 14.07 -5.17
CA ASP A 85 28.08 14.02 -6.63
C ASP A 85 26.74 14.04 -7.36
N LEU A 86 25.64 13.78 -6.64
CA LEU A 86 24.29 13.83 -7.16
C LEU A 86 23.61 15.22 -6.99
N TYR A 87 24.27 16.18 -6.37
CA TYR A 87 23.70 17.51 -6.13
C TYR A 87 23.24 18.21 -7.42
N GLY A 88 22.10 18.89 -7.35
CA GLY A 88 21.47 19.58 -8.48
C GLY A 88 20.32 18.82 -9.12
N GLY A 89 19.93 17.68 -8.59
CA GLY A 89 18.74 16.91 -9.00
C GLY A 89 18.16 16.14 -7.83
N PHE A 90 17.02 15.52 -7.98
CA PHE A 90 16.47 14.60 -6.98
C PHE A 90 16.99 13.19 -7.24
N ALA A 91 17.25 12.43 -6.16
CA ALA A 91 17.71 11.06 -6.30
C ALA A 91 16.59 10.15 -6.83
N GLY A 92 16.96 9.19 -7.69
CA GLY A 92 16.04 8.32 -8.40
C GLY A 92 15.79 8.74 -9.86
N PRO A 93 14.61 8.46 -10.45
CA PRO A 93 13.42 7.93 -9.78
C PRO A 93 13.47 6.43 -9.53
N VAL A 94 12.68 6.00 -8.56
CA VAL A 94 12.21 4.62 -8.47
C VAL A 94 10.91 4.50 -9.26
N ILE A 95 10.78 3.44 -10.06
CA ILE A 95 9.53 3.07 -10.74
C ILE A 95 9.04 1.71 -10.24
N ILE A 96 7.76 1.46 -10.40
CA ILE A 96 7.17 0.16 -10.10
C ILE A 96 7.11 -0.66 -11.38
N ALA A 97 7.89 -1.75 -11.37
CA ALA A 97 7.94 -2.72 -12.46
C ALA A 97 7.36 -4.06 -11.95
N GLU A 98 6.05 -4.16 -11.92
CA GLU A 98 5.24 -5.25 -11.36
C GLU A 98 5.33 -5.31 -9.84
N GLU A 99 5.91 -6.35 -9.25
CA GLU A 99 5.99 -6.57 -7.79
C GLU A 99 7.25 -5.94 -7.15
N TYR A 100 8.13 -5.37 -7.96
CA TYR A 100 9.40 -4.82 -7.50
C TYR A 100 9.53 -3.34 -7.82
N PRO A 101 10.05 -2.54 -6.87
CA PRO A 101 10.55 -1.21 -7.17
C PRO A 101 11.90 -1.33 -7.90
N VAL A 102 12.11 -0.50 -8.90
CA VAL A 102 13.34 -0.45 -9.69
C VAL A 102 13.82 0.99 -9.82
N ASN A 103 15.07 1.26 -9.45
CA ASN A 103 15.66 2.57 -9.69
C ASN A 103 16.08 2.68 -11.17
N LEU A 104 15.57 3.70 -11.87
CA LEU A 104 16.01 4.00 -13.25
C LEU A 104 17.37 4.66 -13.29
N SER A 105 17.73 5.40 -12.27
CA SER A 105 18.95 6.19 -12.13
C SER A 105 19.27 6.43 -10.67
N ASP A 106 20.45 6.91 -10.37
CA ASP A 106 20.77 7.54 -9.09
C ASP A 106 20.24 8.99 -9.03
N SER A 107 20.31 9.73 -10.16
CA SER A 107 19.69 11.04 -10.37
C SER A 107 19.48 11.24 -11.87
N ILE A 108 18.23 11.13 -12.31
CA ILE A 108 17.93 11.06 -13.74
C ILE A 108 18.11 12.39 -14.47
N ASN A 109 18.01 13.51 -13.77
CA ASN A 109 18.12 14.85 -14.39
C ASN A 109 18.70 15.87 -13.40
N LYS A 110 19.99 16.13 -13.55
CA LYS A 110 20.78 17.03 -12.69
C LYS A 110 21.08 18.34 -13.41
N ILE A 111 20.83 19.48 -12.78
CA ILE A 111 21.21 20.79 -13.32
C ILE A 111 22.68 21.09 -13.06
N ASN A 112 23.37 21.57 -14.08
CA ASN A 112 24.75 22.06 -14.04
C ASN A 112 24.78 23.54 -14.42
N LEU A 113 25.58 24.30 -13.68
CA LEU A 113 25.70 25.74 -13.85
C LEU A 113 27.16 26.12 -14.10
N GLU A 114 27.39 26.97 -15.11
CA GLU A 114 28.71 27.57 -15.36
C GLU A 114 28.57 29.09 -15.40
N LYS A 115 29.38 29.79 -14.61
CA LYS A 115 29.44 31.25 -14.60
C LYS A 115 30.30 31.78 -15.74
N ILE A 116 29.76 32.69 -16.55
CA ILE A 116 30.49 33.38 -17.60
C ILE A 116 31.10 34.65 -16.99
N THR A 117 32.41 34.73 -17.00
CA THR A 117 33.19 35.88 -16.47
C THR A 117 34.07 36.48 -17.54
N ALA A 118 34.65 37.67 -17.29
CA ALA A 118 35.63 38.29 -18.19
C ALA A 118 36.91 37.43 -18.32
N ALA A 119 37.19 36.54 -17.37
CA ALA A 119 38.34 35.66 -17.35
C ALA A 119 38.07 34.31 -18.07
N GLY A 120 36.82 33.99 -18.36
CA GLY A 120 36.39 32.75 -19.01
C GLY A 120 35.17 32.13 -18.32
N ILE A 121 34.93 30.86 -18.59
CA ILE A 121 33.82 30.08 -18.03
C ILE A 121 34.32 29.33 -16.77
N GLU A 122 33.55 29.42 -15.69
CA GLU A 122 33.83 28.78 -14.39
C GLU A 122 32.67 27.87 -13.98
N SER A 123 32.93 26.58 -13.79
CA SER A 123 31.93 25.64 -13.29
C SER A 123 31.58 25.96 -11.84
N ILE A 124 30.27 25.94 -11.54
CA ILE A 124 29.75 26.15 -10.18
C ILE A 124 29.70 24.82 -9.44
N ASP A 125 30.52 24.66 -8.43
CA ASP A 125 30.64 23.47 -7.60
C ASP A 125 29.62 23.51 -6.44
N LEU A 126 28.51 22.77 -6.59
CA LEU A 126 27.45 22.71 -5.58
C LEU A 126 27.91 22.07 -4.26
N THR A 127 28.99 21.29 -4.25
CA THR A 127 29.54 20.70 -3.01
C THR A 127 30.09 21.75 -2.04
N LYS A 128 30.30 22.99 -2.52
CA LYS A 128 30.76 24.13 -1.70
C LYS A 128 29.60 24.94 -1.10
N ALA A 129 28.37 24.59 -1.43
CA ALA A 129 27.20 25.27 -0.89
C ALA A 129 26.93 24.88 0.57
N THR A 130 26.28 25.78 1.29
CA THR A 130 25.51 25.37 2.48
C THR A 130 24.25 24.71 1.98
N THR A 131 24.15 23.39 2.15
CA THR A 131 23.08 22.59 1.58
C THR A 131 21.99 22.30 2.60
N GLN A 132 20.72 22.41 2.17
CA GLN A 132 19.56 21.94 2.91
C GLN A 132 18.75 21.02 2.00
N GLU A 133 18.41 19.84 2.50
CA GLU A 133 17.51 18.90 1.86
C GLU A 133 16.36 18.61 2.80
N ILE A 134 15.15 18.89 2.35
CA ILE A 134 13.98 18.94 3.21
C ILE A 134 12.80 18.23 2.54
N TYR A 135 12.23 17.27 3.26
CA TYR A 135 10.90 16.76 2.99
C TYR A 135 9.89 17.49 3.86
N TYR A 136 9.05 18.28 3.25
CA TYR A 136 7.82 18.80 3.85
C TYR A 136 6.63 17.96 3.39
N PRO A 137 5.53 17.87 4.16
CA PRO A 137 4.33 17.20 3.70
C PRO A 137 3.94 17.65 2.29
N GLY A 138 4.01 16.69 1.35
CA GLY A 138 3.64 16.90 -0.06
C GLY A 138 4.71 17.46 -0.98
N ARG A 139 5.94 17.68 -0.53
CA ARG A 139 7.00 18.18 -1.43
C ARG A 139 8.41 17.91 -0.93
N LEU A 140 9.33 17.72 -1.86
CA LEU A 140 10.76 17.74 -1.61
C LEU A 140 11.33 19.11 -1.97
N GLU A 141 12.28 19.61 -1.18
CA GLU A 141 13.03 20.83 -1.44
C GLU A 141 14.53 20.60 -1.25
N GLN A 142 15.33 21.20 -2.15
CA GLN A 142 16.78 21.26 -2.06
C GLN A 142 17.23 22.73 -2.19
N ILE A 143 18.12 23.18 -1.31
CA ILE A 143 18.64 24.54 -1.31
C ILE A 143 20.16 24.46 -1.23
N TYR A 144 20.82 25.02 -2.25
CA TYR A 144 22.28 25.13 -2.34
C TYR A 144 22.65 26.63 -2.23
N ASP A 145 23.02 27.04 -1.04
CA ASP A 145 23.36 28.44 -0.76
C ASP A 145 24.87 28.68 -0.92
N LEU A 146 25.24 29.27 -2.05
CA LEU A 146 26.59 29.67 -2.40
C LEU A 146 26.81 31.16 -2.11
N LYS A 147 28.05 31.64 -2.24
CA LYS A 147 28.38 33.04 -1.97
C LYS A 147 27.64 34.02 -2.91
N ASP A 148 27.63 33.74 -4.22
CA ASP A 148 27.17 34.65 -5.26
C ASP A 148 25.73 34.34 -5.72
N LEU A 149 25.24 33.12 -5.49
CA LEU A 149 23.90 32.69 -5.87
C LEU A 149 23.35 31.65 -4.91
N THR A 150 22.00 31.50 -4.92
CA THR A 150 21.30 30.37 -4.31
C THR A 150 20.57 29.61 -5.42
N LEU A 151 20.78 28.29 -5.48
CA LEU A 151 19.99 27.36 -6.31
C LEU A 151 18.96 26.67 -5.42
N LYS A 152 17.69 26.68 -5.83
CA LYS A 152 16.59 25.98 -5.14
C LYS A 152 15.88 25.06 -6.11
N LEU A 153 15.63 23.85 -5.68
CA LEU A 153 14.82 22.87 -6.39
C LEU A 153 13.63 22.50 -5.52
N LYS A 154 12.44 22.40 -6.12
CA LYS A 154 11.22 21.95 -5.43
C LYS A 154 10.47 20.95 -6.30
N LEU A 155 10.14 19.78 -5.76
CA LEU A 155 9.41 18.73 -6.44
C LEU A 155 8.09 18.48 -5.75
N ILE A 156 7.01 18.45 -6.54
CA ILE A 156 5.67 17.95 -6.18
C ILE A 156 5.18 16.97 -7.25
N PHE A 157 4.13 16.22 -6.95
CA PHE A 157 3.35 15.55 -7.98
C PHE A 157 2.21 16.47 -8.44
N GLY A 158 2.13 16.72 -9.75
CA GLY A 158 1.07 17.52 -10.35
C GLY A 158 -0.11 16.68 -10.84
N THR A 159 0.16 15.41 -11.16
CA THR A 159 -0.84 14.40 -11.50
C THR A 159 -0.44 13.05 -10.91
N ASN A 160 -1.28 12.03 -11.10
CA ASN A 160 -0.98 10.65 -10.70
C ASN A 160 0.05 9.93 -11.64
N ARG A 161 0.64 10.66 -12.58
CA ARG A 161 1.68 10.13 -13.50
C ARG A 161 2.88 11.06 -13.60
N THR A 162 2.78 12.31 -13.14
CA THR A 162 3.77 13.35 -13.43
C THR A 162 4.19 14.12 -12.19
N ALA A 163 5.50 14.11 -11.92
CA ALA A 163 6.14 15.04 -11.01
C ALA A 163 6.44 16.38 -11.73
N LEU A 164 6.25 17.50 -11.02
CA LEU A 164 6.57 18.86 -11.44
C LEU A 164 7.71 19.39 -10.58
N ILE A 165 8.78 19.84 -11.21
CA ILE A 165 9.98 20.35 -10.55
C ILE A 165 10.17 21.83 -10.93
N GLU A 166 10.21 22.68 -9.91
CA GLU A 166 10.62 24.09 -9.98
C GLU A 166 12.11 24.22 -9.73
N THR A 167 12.80 24.99 -10.56
CA THR A 167 14.21 25.38 -10.38
C THR A 167 14.29 26.88 -10.31
N VAL A 168 14.84 27.41 -9.21
CA VAL A 168 15.05 28.86 -9.00
C VAL A 168 16.52 29.13 -8.77
N ILE A 169 17.10 30.07 -9.55
CA ILE A 169 18.45 30.59 -9.36
C ILE A 169 18.37 32.04 -8.93
N GLU A 170 18.74 32.34 -7.69
CA GLU A 170 18.75 33.70 -7.15
C GLU A 170 20.15 34.28 -7.25
N ASN A 171 20.30 35.41 -7.94
CA ASN A 171 21.53 36.20 -7.96
C ASN A 171 21.64 37.05 -6.69
N LYS A 172 22.63 36.80 -5.84
CA LYS A 172 22.87 37.48 -4.57
C LYS A 172 23.83 38.66 -4.68
N THR A 173 24.28 38.97 -5.89
CA THR A 173 25.26 40.00 -6.14
C THR A 173 24.60 41.31 -6.63
N ASP A 174 25.35 42.44 -6.51
CA ASP A 174 24.94 43.74 -7.03
C ASP A 174 25.23 43.92 -8.52
N GLU A 175 25.66 42.87 -9.21
CA GLU A 175 26.00 42.84 -10.63
C GLU A 175 25.18 41.79 -11.37
N GLU A 176 25.07 41.92 -12.70
CA GLU A 176 24.46 40.93 -13.58
C GLU A 176 25.24 39.64 -13.52
N LEU A 177 24.51 38.49 -13.38
CA LEU A 177 25.06 37.14 -13.41
C LEU A 177 24.71 36.48 -14.74
N LYS A 178 25.70 35.97 -15.46
CA LYS A 178 25.51 35.17 -16.69
C LYS A 178 25.88 33.74 -16.46
N LEU A 179 24.96 32.82 -16.82
CA LEU A 179 25.14 31.40 -16.61
C LEU A 179 24.87 30.60 -17.89
N ASN A 180 25.75 29.68 -18.23
CA ASN A 180 25.38 28.52 -19.03
C ASN A 180 24.64 27.55 -18.12
N VAL A 181 23.52 27.02 -18.61
CA VAL A 181 22.68 26.07 -17.88
C VAL A 181 22.54 24.81 -18.74
N SER A 182 22.79 23.68 -18.12
CA SER A 182 22.57 22.38 -18.74
C SER A 182 22.03 21.38 -17.72
N TRP A 183 21.46 20.30 -18.22
CA TRP A 183 20.99 19.17 -17.44
C TRP A 183 21.62 17.91 -17.99
N ASP A 184 22.02 16.98 -17.13
CA ASP A 184 22.50 15.67 -17.53
C ASP A 184 21.87 14.56 -16.69
N GLY A 185 21.92 13.36 -17.21
CA GLY A 185 21.48 12.16 -16.53
C GLY A 185 21.94 10.90 -17.22
N HIS A 186 21.79 9.80 -16.52
CA HIS A 186 22.11 8.47 -17.04
C HIS A 186 21.12 7.43 -16.50
N LEU A 187 21.05 6.28 -17.18
CA LEU A 187 20.22 5.15 -16.80
C LEU A 187 21.04 4.05 -16.17
N PHE A 188 20.51 3.40 -15.16
CA PHE A 188 20.98 2.08 -14.76
C PHE A 188 20.64 1.04 -15.82
N THR A 189 21.41 -0.05 -15.84
CA THR A 189 21.36 -1.04 -16.92
C THR A 189 20.74 -2.37 -16.49
N TYR A 190 20.62 -2.61 -15.19
CA TYR A 190 20.18 -3.90 -14.65
C TYR A 190 19.08 -3.75 -13.61
N TYR A 191 18.10 -4.68 -13.62
CA TYR A 191 17.11 -4.80 -12.55
C TYR A 191 17.74 -5.30 -11.25
N THR A 192 18.54 -6.37 -11.35
CA THR A 192 18.99 -7.12 -10.18
C THR A 192 20.45 -7.53 -10.24
N ASN A 193 20.94 -7.97 -11.39
CA ASN A 193 22.31 -8.44 -11.61
C ASN A 193 22.66 -8.35 -13.11
N PRO A 194 23.93 -8.55 -13.50
CA PRO A 194 24.38 -8.43 -14.88
C PRO A 194 23.66 -9.31 -15.92
N ASN A 195 22.83 -10.27 -15.49
CA ASN A 195 22.07 -11.12 -16.39
C ASN A 195 20.64 -10.60 -16.65
N ASN A 196 20.16 -9.66 -15.84
CA ASN A 196 18.80 -9.11 -15.89
C ASN A 196 18.84 -7.65 -16.33
N LYS A 197 19.13 -7.41 -17.62
CA LYS A 197 19.15 -6.05 -18.20
C LYS A 197 17.75 -5.44 -18.19
N MET A 198 17.69 -4.15 -17.92
CA MET A 198 16.44 -3.37 -17.97
C MET A 198 15.94 -3.18 -19.41
N GLY A 199 16.82 -3.22 -20.40
CA GLY A 199 16.46 -2.98 -21.80
C GLY A 199 15.99 -1.54 -22.06
N THR A 200 16.36 -0.59 -21.20
CA THR A 200 15.99 0.82 -21.35
C THR A 200 16.93 1.53 -22.30
N THR A 201 16.39 2.48 -23.08
CA THR A 201 17.16 3.34 -23.98
C THR A 201 16.57 4.75 -24.01
N LEU A 202 17.42 5.72 -24.33
CA LEU A 202 17.03 7.13 -24.44
C LEU A 202 16.70 7.50 -25.88
N THR A 203 15.67 8.32 -26.08
CA THR A 203 15.38 9.02 -27.34
C THR A 203 15.14 10.50 -27.08
N LYS A 204 15.49 11.33 -28.10
CA LYS A 204 15.23 12.78 -28.04
C LYS A 204 13.74 13.06 -28.21
N GLU A 205 13.21 13.97 -27.41
CA GLU A 205 11.92 14.62 -27.60
C GLU A 205 12.13 16.12 -27.84
N ASN A 206 11.10 16.85 -28.28
CA ASN A 206 11.25 18.26 -28.66
C ASN A 206 11.89 19.11 -27.56
N ASN A 207 11.40 19.03 -26.34
CA ASN A 207 11.86 19.81 -25.19
C ASN A 207 12.39 18.91 -24.07
N GLY A 208 13.05 17.80 -24.42
CA GLY A 208 13.53 16.88 -23.40
C GLY A 208 13.96 15.52 -23.95
N ILE A 209 13.72 14.49 -23.18
CA ILE A 209 14.08 13.09 -23.51
C ILE A 209 12.97 12.13 -23.09
N ARG A 210 13.02 10.94 -23.69
CA ARG A 210 12.22 9.78 -23.27
C ARG A 210 13.12 8.59 -22.96
N VAL A 211 12.81 7.90 -21.87
CA VAL A 211 13.25 6.54 -21.61
C VAL A 211 12.24 5.59 -22.23
N ASN A 212 12.69 4.74 -23.13
CA ASN A 212 11.90 3.65 -23.71
C ASN A 212 12.25 2.35 -22.99
N PHE A 213 11.30 1.45 -22.96
CA PHE A 213 11.45 0.12 -22.34
C PHE A 213 11.34 -0.97 -23.41
N GLU A 214 11.96 -2.11 -23.17
CA GLU A 214 11.71 -3.33 -23.93
C GLU A 214 10.62 -4.16 -23.22
N THR A 215 9.96 -5.03 -23.98
CA THR A 215 9.11 -6.06 -23.40
C THR A 215 9.98 -7.10 -22.70
N ILE A 216 9.97 -7.09 -21.38
CA ILE A 216 10.75 -7.99 -20.54
C ILE A 216 9.85 -8.61 -19.50
N ARG A 217 9.88 -9.94 -19.44
CA ARG A 217 9.42 -10.67 -18.28
C ARG A 217 10.53 -11.62 -17.84
N SER A 218 11.43 -11.13 -17.00
CA SER A 218 12.58 -11.90 -16.51
C SER A 218 12.15 -12.93 -15.44
N THR A 219 11.12 -12.60 -14.69
CA THR A 219 10.46 -13.45 -13.71
C THR A 219 9.01 -13.00 -13.60
N TRP A 220 8.20 -13.67 -12.79
CA TRP A 220 6.86 -13.19 -12.43
C TRP A 220 6.89 -11.88 -11.62
N ASN A 221 8.05 -11.42 -11.18
CA ASN A 221 8.24 -10.21 -10.37
C ASN A 221 8.47 -8.93 -11.19
N TYR A 222 9.07 -9.03 -12.37
CA TYR A 222 9.45 -7.89 -13.22
C TYR A 222 8.72 -7.95 -14.53
N MET A 223 8.02 -6.90 -14.85
CA MET A 223 7.34 -6.75 -16.12
C MET A 223 7.44 -5.31 -16.61
N THR A 224 7.92 -5.16 -17.83
CA THR A 224 7.81 -3.94 -18.60
C THR A 224 7.36 -4.27 -20.02
N THR A 225 6.80 -3.30 -20.71
CA THR A 225 6.39 -3.43 -22.12
C THR A 225 6.95 -2.28 -22.94
N GLU A 226 6.97 -2.41 -24.27
CA GLU A 226 7.36 -1.34 -25.19
C GLU A 226 6.43 -0.11 -25.12
N GLU A 227 5.28 -0.23 -24.47
CA GLU A 227 4.38 0.89 -24.23
C GLU A 227 4.76 1.74 -23.02
N ASN A 228 5.52 1.17 -22.08
CA ASN A 228 6.00 1.92 -20.92
C ASN A 228 6.90 3.08 -21.38
N SER A 229 6.81 4.20 -20.73
CA SER A 229 7.73 5.32 -20.93
C SER A 229 7.97 6.11 -19.67
N PHE A 230 9.18 6.69 -19.60
CA PHE A 230 9.47 7.75 -18.65
C PHE A 230 9.93 8.99 -19.44
N ASP A 231 9.13 10.05 -19.39
CA ASP A 231 9.35 11.25 -20.19
C ASP A 231 9.83 12.40 -19.30
N ILE A 232 10.88 13.11 -19.71
CA ILE A 232 11.35 14.35 -19.09
C ILE A 232 11.10 15.48 -20.09
N VAL A 233 10.36 16.51 -19.68
CA VAL A 233 10.05 17.68 -20.52
C VAL A 233 10.41 18.95 -19.75
N LEU A 234 11.22 19.82 -20.36
CA LEU A 234 11.63 21.10 -19.80
C LEU A 234 10.78 22.23 -20.39
N ASN A 235 10.51 23.25 -19.58
CA ASN A 235 9.88 24.48 -20.03
C ASN A 235 10.92 25.43 -20.66
N GLU A 236 11.65 24.93 -21.67
CA GLU A 236 12.72 25.62 -22.39
C GLU A 236 12.58 25.34 -23.88
N ASP A 237 12.49 26.41 -24.71
CA ASP A 237 12.26 26.27 -26.16
C ASP A 237 13.56 26.21 -26.97
N ASP A 238 14.67 26.76 -26.44
CA ASP A 238 15.95 26.86 -27.15
C ASP A 238 17.01 25.99 -26.46
N ILE A 239 16.90 24.68 -26.67
CA ILE A 239 17.80 23.66 -26.10
C ILE A 239 18.41 22.76 -27.19
N THR A 240 19.58 22.22 -26.89
CA THR A 240 20.20 21.15 -27.66
C THR A 240 20.32 19.91 -26.77
N THR A 241 19.79 18.79 -27.26
CA THR A 241 19.87 17.49 -26.57
C THR A 241 20.89 16.59 -27.26
N GLU A 242 21.85 16.08 -26.52
CA GLU A 242 22.79 15.07 -26.94
C GLU A 242 22.56 13.78 -26.15
N ILE A 243 22.63 12.64 -26.85
CA ILE A 243 22.49 11.30 -26.22
C ILE A 243 23.76 10.53 -26.59
N SER A 244 24.32 9.80 -25.63
CA SER A 244 25.50 8.95 -25.81
C SER A 244 25.27 7.83 -26.85
N ASP A 245 26.34 7.30 -27.45
CA ASP A 245 26.26 6.25 -28.44
C ASP A 245 25.63 4.94 -27.93
N ASP A 246 25.73 4.68 -26.62
CA ASP A 246 25.09 3.54 -25.95
C ASP A 246 23.63 3.77 -25.57
N LEU A 247 23.12 4.97 -25.83
CA LEU A 247 21.75 5.41 -25.51
C LEU A 247 21.41 5.40 -24.01
N LEU A 248 22.39 5.48 -23.12
CA LEU A 248 22.19 5.38 -21.68
C LEU A 248 22.41 6.70 -20.94
N SER A 249 23.07 7.68 -21.57
CA SER A 249 23.34 8.98 -20.94
C SER A 249 22.95 10.11 -21.88
N TYR A 250 22.66 11.27 -21.32
CA TYR A 250 22.29 12.43 -22.10
C TYR A 250 22.78 13.73 -21.45
N THR A 251 22.83 14.76 -22.28
CA THR A 251 22.98 16.16 -21.84
C THR A 251 21.99 17.02 -22.61
N ILE A 252 21.30 17.90 -21.92
CA ILE A 252 20.44 18.95 -22.47
C ILE A 252 21.09 20.28 -22.12
N THR A 253 21.37 21.11 -23.13
CA THR A 253 22.04 22.40 -22.94
C THR A 253 21.16 23.52 -23.48
N ARG A 254 20.99 24.59 -22.72
CA ARG A 254 20.43 25.84 -23.26
C ARG A 254 21.43 26.46 -24.23
N ASN A 255 20.94 26.81 -25.42
CA ASN A 255 21.80 27.40 -26.47
C ASN A 255 22.25 28.82 -26.10
N GLU A 256 21.40 29.58 -25.40
CA GLU A 256 21.70 30.93 -24.96
C GLU A 256 21.88 30.99 -23.43
N PRO A 257 22.90 31.72 -22.95
CA PRO A 257 23.09 31.91 -21.51
C PRO A 257 21.91 32.59 -20.81
N VAL A 258 21.63 32.16 -19.59
CA VAL A 258 20.70 32.84 -18.69
C VAL A 258 21.39 34.09 -18.15
N VAL A 259 20.68 35.24 -18.23
CA VAL A 259 21.11 36.49 -17.68
C VAL A 259 20.22 36.86 -16.52
N ILE A 260 20.77 37.02 -15.32
CA ILE A 260 20.03 37.36 -14.10
C ILE A 260 20.50 38.71 -13.57
N ASP A 261 19.64 39.69 -13.58
CA ASP A 261 19.93 41.02 -13.06
C ASP A 261 20.38 40.96 -11.57
N ALA A 262 21.04 42.01 -11.10
CA ALA A 262 21.45 42.15 -9.71
C ALA A 262 20.27 41.94 -8.75
N ASN A 263 20.43 41.11 -7.72
CA ASN A 263 19.42 40.80 -6.69
C ASN A 263 18.07 40.29 -7.27
N SER A 264 18.13 39.63 -8.44
CA SER A 264 16.98 39.06 -9.14
C SER A 264 17.05 37.56 -9.20
N LYS A 265 16.05 36.93 -9.81
CA LYS A 265 16.00 35.47 -9.97
C LYS A 265 15.66 35.03 -11.39
N TYR A 266 16.11 33.87 -11.76
CA TYR A 266 15.65 33.09 -12.90
C TYR A 266 14.85 31.89 -12.40
N GLU A 267 13.80 31.52 -13.11
CA GLU A 267 12.86 30.48 -12.75
C GLU A 267 12.55 29.62 -13.97
N THR A 268 12.66 28.30 -13.84
CA THR A 268 12.28 27.34 -14.88
C THR A 268 11.64 26.12 -14.28
N TYR A 269 10.93 25.36 -15.10
CA TYR A 269 10.16 24.20 -14.68
C TYR A 269 10.45 23.01 -15.58
N GLN A 270 10.30 21.81 -15.01
CA GLN A 270 10.33 20.58 -15.75
C GLN A 270 9.31 19.58 -15.19
N THR A 271 8.91 18.63 -16.03
CA THR A 271 8.06 17.53 -15.65
C THR A 271 8.77 16.20 -15.89
N GLN A 272 8.46 15.22 -15.04
CA GLN A 272 8.93 13.85 -15.17
C GLN A 272 7.74 12.91 -15.02
N SER A 273 7.42 12.15 -16.07
CA SER A 273 6.18 11.37 -16.16
C SER A 273 6.49 9.89 -16.39
N PHE A 274 5.88 9.00 -15.60
CA PHE A 274 5.90 7.55 -15.84
C PHE A 274 4.52 7.06 -16.24
N THR A 275 4.43 6.38 -17.39
CA THR A 275 3.18 5.83 -17.92
C THR A 275 3.36 4.38 -18.37
N TYR A 276 2.32 3.57 -18.22
CA TYR A 276 2.31 2.16 -18.59
C TYR A 276 1.87 1.92 -20.03
N THR A 277 0.98 2.76 -20.56
CA THR A 277 0.38 2.56 -21.89
C THR A 277 0.54 3.78 -22.77
N THR A 278 0.44 3.57 -24.08
CA THR A 278 0.44 4.64 -25.08
C THR A 278 -0.75 5.59 -24.89
N ASP A 279 -1.90 5.08 -24.42
CA ASP A 279 -3.09 5.90 -24.16
C ASP A 279 -2.90 6.78 -22.94
N GLU A 280 -2.34 6.24 -21.84
CA GLU A 280 -1.96 7.03 -20.66
C GLU A 280 -0.98 8.15 -21.06
N ARG A 281 0.07 7.82 -21.81
CA ARG A 281 1.07 8.79 -22.27
C ARG A 281 0.44 9.88 -23.12
N THR A 282 -0.51 9.53 -23.98
CA THR A 282 -1.19 10.50 -24.84
C THR A 282 -2.02 11.49 -24.01
N THR A 283 -2.71 10.99 -22.99
CA THR A 283 -3.47 11.81 -22.06
C THR A 283 -2.54 12.69 -21.23
N GLU A 284 -1.45 12.10 -20.73
CA GLU A 284 -0.52 12.80 -19.84
C GLU A 284 0.25 13.92 -20.54
N LYS A 285 0.54 13.80 -21.85
CA LYS A 285 1.11 14.92 -22.64
C LYS A 285 0.29 16.20 -22.54
N GLN A 286 -1.04 16.11 -22.48
CA GLN A 286 -1.87 17.31 -22.34
C GLN A 286 -1.77 17.89 -20.91
N ASN A 287 -1.69 17.03 -19.90
CA ASN A 287 -1.48 17.45 -18.52
C ASN A 287 -0.11 18.11 -18.35
N VAL A 288 0.94 17.57 -18.97
CA VAL A 288 2.30 18.15 -18.96
C VAL A 288 2.31 19.57 -19.53
N VAL A 289 1.56 19.84 -20.60
CA VAL A 289 1.43 21.20 -21.16
C VAL A 289 0.80 22.14 -20.12
N ASP A 290 -0.32 21.75 -19.50
CA ASP A 290 -0.99 22.60 -18.47
C ASP A 290 -0.09 22.80 -17.23
N LEU A 291 0.64 21.78 -16.80
CA LEU A 291 1.59 21.85 -15.69
C LEU A 291 2.69 22.88 -15.95
N LEU A 292 3.27 22.87 -17.16
CA LEU A 292 4.35 23.79 -17.53
C LEU A 292 3.86 25.21 -17.84
N GLU A 293 2.63 25.37 -18.34
CA GLU A 293 2.02 26.69 -18.58
C GLU A 293 1.49 27.34 -17.29
N ASN A 294 1.03 26.55 -16.32
CA ASN A 294 0.38 27.01 -15.10
C ASN A 294 1.00 26.45 -13.81
N PRO A 295 2.32 26.39 -13.64
CA PRO A 295 2.97 25.64 -12.56
C PRO A 295 2.54 26.12 -11.17
N ASN A 296 2.39 27.42 -10.95
CA ASN A 296 2.01 28.00 -9.67
C ASN A 296 0.65 27.50 -9.17
N LYS A 297 -0.30 27.24 -10.08
CA LYS A 297 -1.60 26.65 -9.75
C LYS A 297 -1.41 25.29 -9.04
N TYR A 298 -0.56 24.45 -9.59
CA TYR A 298 -0.33 23.09 -9.06
C TYR A 298 0.43 23.11 -7.74
N PHE A 299 1.40 24.01 -7.57
CA PHE A 299 2.07 24.20 -6.26
C PHE A 299 1.09 24.68 -5.19
N GLU A 300 0.18 25.61 -5.53
CA GLU A 300 -0.86 26.07 -4.62
C GLU A 300 -1.89 24.98 -4.29
N GLU A 301 -2.38 24.25 -5.29
CA GLU A 301 -3.32 23.14 -5.10
C GLU A 301 -2.71 22.05 -4.23
N ASN A 302 -1.45 21.66 -4.47
CA ASN A 302 -0.73 20.70 -3.65
C ASN A 302 -0.59 21.18 -2.19
N ASN A 303 -0.16 22.43 -1.98
CA ASN A 303 -0.02 23.00 -0.65
C ASN A 303 -1.37 23.02 0.09
N ASN A 304 -2.45 23.44 -0.57
CA ASN A 304 -3.78 23.52 0.01
C ASN A 304 -4.32 22.13 0.35
N ARG A 305 -4.09 21.13 -0.48
CA ARG A 305 -4.49 19.73 -0.23
C ARG A 305 -3.78 19.17 1.00
N TRP A 306 -2.47 19.28 1.10
CA TRP A 306 -1.70 18.79 2.24
C TRP A 306 -1.99 19.59 3.52
N GLN A 307 -2.19 20.91 3.41
CA GLN A 307 -2.64 21.71 4.55
C GLN A 307 -4.01 21.24 5.03
N GLY A 308 -4.91 20.91 4.10
CA GLY A 308 -6.22 20.34 4.43
C GLY A 308 -6.11 19.02 5.19
N TYR A 309 -5.19 18.11 4.82
CA TYR A 309 -4.96 16.86 5.56
C TYR A 309 -4.49 17.13 7.00
N VAL A 310 -3.51 18.01 7.16
CA VAL A 310 -2.97 18.38 8.48
C VAL A 310 -4.01 19.09 9.33
N ASP A 311 -4.76 20.02 8.77
CA ASP A 311 -5.81 20.76 9.49
C ASP A 311 -6.90 19.80 9.98
N THR A 312 -7.34 18.86 9.14
CA THR A 312 -8.40 17.90 9.48
C THR A 312 -8.03 17.00 10.65
N ILE A 313 -6.81 16.48 10.70
CA ILE A 313 -6.40 15.60 11.81
C ILE A 313 -6.22 16.36 13.13
N PHE A 314 -5.94 17.66 13.09
CA PHE A 314 -5.78 18.49 14.27
C PHE A 314 -7.03 19.29 14.62
N GLU A 315 -8.08 19.26 13.79
CA GLU A 315 -9.34 19.94 14.05
C GLU A 315 -9.91 19.53 15.43
N ASN A 316 -10.26 20.53 16.24
CA ASN A 316 -10.79 20.34 17.59
C ASN A 316 -9.88 19.56 18.55
N LYS A 317 -8.60 19.39 18.23
CA LYS A 317 -7.60 18.73 19.09
C LYS A 317 -6.76 19.79 19.81
N THR A 318 -7.00 19.97 21.10
CA THR A 318 -6.22 20.88 21.96
C THR A 318 -5.19 20.11 22.77
N ASN A 319 -4.03 20.72 23.02
CA ASN A 319 -2.98 20.17 23.90
C ASN A 319 -2.39 18.82 23.43
N VAL A 320 -2.35 18.53 22.14
CA VAL A 320 -1.64 17.36 21.62
C VAL A 320 -0.13 17.61 21.73
N ASN A 321 0.58 16.67 22.34
CA ASN A 321 2.04 16.74 22.45
C ASN A 321 2.70 16.76 21.05
N GLU A 322 3.77 17.56 20.87
CA GLU A 322 4.49 17.71 19.61
C GLU A 322 4.93 16.37 19.00
N ASN A 323 5.41 15.43 19.79
CA ASN A 323 5.79 14.11 19.30
C ASN A 323 4.62 13.34 18.69
N TYR A 324 3.43 13.44 19.27
CA TYR A 324 2.22 12.84 18.69
C TYR A 324 1.76 13.58 17.43
N GLN A 325 1.96 14.91 17.36
CA GLN A 325 1.68 15.66 16.13
C GLN A 325 2.60 15.19 15.00
N LYS A 326 3.91 15.09 15.26
CA LYS A 326 4.88 14.58 14.29
C LYS A 326 4.59 13.13 13.87
N ALA A 327 4.22 12.26 14.82
CA ALA A 327 3.85 10.88 14.52
C ALA A 327 2.60 10.80 13.63
N ALA A 328 1.61 11.66 13.86
CA ALA A 328 0.40 11.70 13.03
C ALA A 328 0.71 12.16 11.60
N VAL A 329 1.49 13.23 11.43
CA VAL A 329 1.90 13.72 10.09
C VAL A 329 2.77 12.69 9.38
N LYS A 330 3.73 12.06 10.09
CA LYS A 330 4.54 10.96 9.54
C LYS A 330 3.64 9.81 9.04
N SER A 331 2.57 9.49 9.75
CA SER A 331 1.62 8.44 9.34
C SER A 331 0.88 8.84 8.05
N ILE A 332 0.48 10.11 7.90
CA ILE A 332 -0.11 10.59 6.64
C ILE A 332 0.91 10.48 5.50
N GLU A 333 2.13 10.97 5.69
CA GLU A 333 3.19 10.90 4.67
C GLU A 333 3.44 9.44 4.26
N THR A 334 3.51 8.50 5.22
CA THR A 334 3.68 7.07 4.95
C THR A 334 2.52 6.49 4.14
N LEU A 335 1.27 6.85 4.46
CA LEU A 335 0.11 6.37 3.70
C LEU A 335 0.07 6.97 2.29
N MET A 336 0.35 8.26 2.15
CA MET A 336 0.30 8.95 0.86
C MET A 336 1.41 8.50 -0.10
N THR A 337 2.61 8.21 0.39
CA THR A 337 3.69 7.69 -0.45
C THR A 337 3.42 6.27 -0.95
N ASN A 338 2.55 5.51 -0.29
CA ASN A 338 2.15 4.16 -0.65
C ASN A 338 0.79 4.10 -1.38
N TRP A 339 0.26 5.21 -1.80
CA TRP A 339 -0.97 5.28 -2.60
C TRP A 339 -0.70 4.98 -4.07
N PHE A 340 -1.49 4.10 -4.67
CA PHE A 340 -1.53 3.83 -6.10
C PHE A 340 -2.88 4.22 -6.71
N SER A 341 -2.83 4.97 -7.79
CA SER A 341 -3.99 5.28 -8.62
C SER A 341 -4.31 4.11 -9.56
N PRO A 342 -5.50 4.10 -10.16
CA PRO A 342 -5.88 3.05 -11.11
C PRO A 342 -4.85 2.87 -12.24
N ALA A 343 -4.42 1.62 -12.43
CA ALA A 343 -3.59 1.19 -13.54
C ALA A 343 -3.67 -0.33 -13.71
N GLY A 344 -3.67 -0.82 -14.96
CA GLY A 344 -3.81 -2.25 -15.25
C GLY A 344 -5.07 -2.84 -14.63
N ALA A 345 -4.92 -3.89 -13.84
CA ALA A 345 -6.02 -4.55 -13.15
C ALA A 345 -6.56 -3.76 -11.93
N ILE A 346 -5.82 -2.80 -11.43
CA ILE A 346 -6.25 -1.96 -10.30
C ILE A 346 -7.22 -0.90 -10.83
N LYS A 347 -8.50 -0.98 -10.42
CA LYS A 347 -9.61 -0.17 -10.96
C LYS A 347 -9.94 1.06 -10.11
N HIS A 348 -9.60 1.03 -8.82
CA HIS A 348 -9.77 2.15 -7.88
C HIS A 348 -8.47 2.44 -7.16
N ASP A 349 -8.35 3.67 -6.67
CA ASP A 349 -7.23 4.06 -5.82
C ASP A 349 -7.11 3.15 -4.60
N GLY A 350 -5.89 2.82 -4.22
CA GLY A 350 -5.64 2.03 -3.03
C GLY A 350 -4.26 2.27 -2.45
N ILE A 351 -4.03 1.75 -1.28
CA ILE A 351 -2.76 1.87 -0.57
C ILE A 351 -2.13 0.49 -0.45
N VAL A 352 -0.86 0.39 -0.83
CA VAL A 352 -0.06 -0.82 -0.68
C VAL A 352 0.71 -0.80 0.64
N PRO A 353 1.13 -1.95 1.19
CA PRO A 353 1.93 -1.99 2.41
C PRO A 353 3.26 -1.25 2.29
N SER A 354 3.94 -1.33 1.13
CA SER A 354 5.17 -0.58 0.87
C SER A 354 5.46 -0.46 -0.62
N MET A 355 5.59 0.76 -1.12
CA MET A 355 6.02 1.05 -2.49
C MET A 355 7.53 0.83 -2.69
N SER A 356 8.32 0.91 -1.63
CA SER A 356 9.79 0.82 -1.71
C SER A 356 10.36 -0.55 -1.31
N TYR A 357 9.54 -1.46 -0.81
CA TYR A 357 9.99 -2.79 -0.41
C TYR A 357 9.46 -3.87 -1.36
N LYS A 358 10.36 -4.72 -1.86
CA LYS A 358 10.00 -5.84 -2.73
C LYS A 358 8.96 -6.75 -2.08
N TRP A 359 8.06 -7.33 -2.90
CA TRP A 359 6.94 -8.19 -2.53
C TRP A 359 5.75 -7.49 -1.87
N PHE A 360 5.85 -6.21 -1.46
CA PHE A 360 4.78 -5.51 -0.74
C PHE A 360 4.12 -4.40 -1.58
N ILE A 361 4.20 -4.49 -2.92
CA ILE A 361 3.65 -3.51 -3.86
C ILE A 361 2.21 -3.86 -4.29
N GLY A 362 1.68 -5.01 -3.87
CA GLY A 362 0.28 -5.39 -4.08
C GLY A 362 -0.66 -4.82 -3.02
N MET A 363 -1.95 -4.85 -3.30
CA MET A 363 -2.98 -4.50 -2.33
C MET A 363 -3.41 -5.75 -1.58
N TRP A 364 -2.84 -6.00 -0.40
CA TRP A 364 -3.28 -7.07 0.48
C TRP A 364 -4.55 -6.68 1.21
N ALA A 365 -5.51 -7.60 1.27
CA ALA A 365 -6.83 -7.33 1.79
C ALA A 365 -6.80 -6.80 3.24
N TRP A 366 -6.20 -7.54 4.19
CA TRP A 366 -6.29 -7.11 5.59
C TRP A 366 -5.43 -5.90 5.94
N ASP A 367 -4.34 -5.64 5.21
CA ASP A 367 -3.55 -4.41 5.29
C ASP A 367 -4.40 -3.22 4.88
N SER A 368 -5.09 -3.35 3.73
CA SER A 368 -5.98 -2.32 3.20
C SER A 368 -7.07 -1.92 4.20
N TRP A 369 -7.66 -2.86 4.93
CA TRP A 369 -8.68 -2.52 5.95
C TRP A 369 -8.13 -1.62 7.04
N LYS A 370 -6.90 -1.84 7.49
CA LYS A 370 -6.22 -1.01 8.51
C LYS A 370 -5.84 0.36 7.94
N GLN A 371 -5.33 0.39 6.71
CA GLN A 371 -4.98 1.62 6.00
C GLN A 371 -6.23 2.48 5.75
N VAL A 372 -7.35 1.88 5.34
CA VAL A 372 -8.65 2.55 5.18
C VAL A 372 -9.08 3.27 6.45
N VAL A 373 -9.03 2.60 7.61
CA VAL A 373 -9.42 3.20 8.88
C VAL A 373 -8.58 4.45 9.18
N ALA A 374 -7.27 4.38 8.96
CA ALA A 374 -6.39 5.53 9.17
C ALA A 374 -6.65 6.67 8.16
N THR A 375 -6.78 6.33 6.87
CA THR A 375 -6.97 7.28 5.78
C THR A 375 -8.31 8.02 5.86
N THR A 376 -9.34 7.38 6.37
CA THR A 376 -10.68 7.98 6.59
C THR A 376 -10.65 9.30 7.35
N TYR A 377 -9.67 9.49 8.23
CA TYR A 377 -9.57 10.70 9.03
C TYR A 377 -9.10 11.94 8.27
N PHE A 378 -8.51 11.80 7.08
CA PHE A 378 -7.97 12.93 6.34
C PHE A 378 -8.23 12.88 4.82
N ASN A 379 -8.51 11.71 4.25
CA ASN A 379 -8.82 11.54 2.83
C ASN A 379 -9.90 10.46 2.66
N GLU A 380 -11.17 10.85 2.83
CA GLU A 380 -12.31 9.94 2.81
C GLU A 380 -12.54 9.25 1.46
N GLU A 381 -12.25 9.94 0.34
CA GLU A 381 -12.43 9.38 -1.00
C GLU A 381 -11.39 8.30 -1.29
N LEU A 382 -10.13 8.51 -0.92
CA LEU A 382 -9.11 7.47 -1.02
C LEU A 382 -9.46 6.27 -0.14
N ALA A 383 -9.98 6.50 1.07
CA ALA A 383 -10.43 5.42 1.95
C ALA A 383 -11.55 4.59 1.32
N LYS A 384 -12.57 5.22 0.74
CA LYS A 384 -13.68 4.53 0.04
C LYS A 384 -13.17 3.76 -1.18
N ASN A 385 -12.28 4.37 -1.97
CA ASN A 385 -11.72 3.74 -3.17
C ASN A 385 -10.83 2.55 -2.82
N ASN A 386 -10.04 2.62 -1.74
CA ASN A 386 -9.25 1.49 -1.28
C ASN A 386 -10.13 0.28 -0.87
N VAL A 387 -11.30 0.53 -0.29
CA VAL A 387 -12.33 -0.53 -0.08
C VAL A 387 -12.81 -1.08 -1.40
N ARG A 388 -13.20 -0.21 -2.35
CA ARG A 388 -13.70 -0.63 -3.67
C ARG A 388 -12.69 -1.45 -4.43
N ALA A 389 -11.41 -1.08 -4.40
CA ALA A 389 -10.33 -1.77 -5.11
C ALA A 389 -10.28 -3.28 -4.82
N LEU A 390 -10.46 -3.66 -3.55
CA LEU A 390 -10.51 -5.07 -3.18
C LEU A 390 -11.85 -5.74 -3.53
N PHE A 391 -12.96 -5.03 -3.36
CA PHE A 391 -14.28 -5.54 -3.71
C PHE A 391 -14.56 -5.57 -5.22
N ASP A 392 -13.72 -4.94 -6.05
CA ASP A 392 -13.76 -5.11 -7.51
C ASP A 392 -13.53 -6.55 -7.95
N TYR A 393 -12.83 -7.32 -7.12
CA TYR A 393 -12.46 -8.71 -7.36
C TYR A 393 -13.07 -9.67 -6.34
N GLN A 394 -14.16 -9.25 -5.68
CA GLN A 394 -14.96 -10.18 -4.91
C GLN A 394 -15.51 -11.28 -5.82
N ILE A 395 -15.26 -12.52 -5.46
CA ILE A 395 -15.69 -13.67 -6.24
C ILE A 395 -17.22 -13.74 -6.23
N THR A 396 -17.80 -13.98 -7.39
CA THR A 396 -19.25 -14.10 -7.58
C THR A 396 -19.63 -15.55 -7.95
N SER A 397 -20.91 -15.90 -7.84
CA SER A 397 -21.40 -17.25 -8.18
C SER A 397 -21.30 -17.61 -9.66
N ASP A 398 -21.10 -16.64 -10.53
CA ASP A 398 -20.85 -16.79 -11.97
C ASP A 398 -19.38 -16.63 -12.35
N ASP A 399 -18.48 -16.59 -11.36
CA ASP A 399 -17.03 -16.60 -11.60
C ASP A 399 -16.61 -17.85 -12.38
N THR A 400 -15.80 -17.65 -13.43
CA THR A 400 -15.42 -18.76 -14.33
C THR A 400 -14.31 -19.64 -13.79
N VAL A 401 -13.55 -19.14 -12.80
CA VAL A 401 -12.40 -19.84 -12.21
C VAL A 401 -12.81 -20.48 -10.88
N ARG A 402 -13.57 -19.77 -10.02
CA ARG A 402 -13.86 -20.15 -8.63
C ARG A 402 -15.31 -19.92 -8.20
N PRO A 403 -16.32 -20.41 -8.91
CA PRO A 403 -17.71 -20.18 -8.53
C PRO A 403 -18.08 -20.70 -7.13
N GLN A 404 -17.35 -21.70 -6.63
CA GLN A 404 -17.51 -22.26 -5.27
C GLN A 404 -17.09 -21.32 -4.15
N ASP A 405 -16.29 -20.30 -4.45
CA ASP A 405 -15.82 -19.30 -3.49
C ASP A 405 -16.64 -18.01 -3.52
N ALA A 406 -17.89 -18.06 -4.00
CA ALA A 406 -18.76 -16.90 -4.10
C ALA A 406 -18.86 -16.14 -2.77
N GLY A 407 -18.52 -14.87 -2.79
CA GLY A 407 -18.44 -13.98 -1.63
C GLY A 407 -17.02 -13.71 -1.14
N ALA A 408 -16.06 -14.55 -1.49
CA ALA A 408 -14.68 -14.39 -1.05
C ALA A 408 -14.03 -13.09 -1.56
N ILE A 409 -13.13 -12.55 -0.76
CA ILE A 409 -12.13 -11.56 -1.16
C ILE A 409 -10.79 -12.30 -1.28
N ILE A 410 -10.11 -12.16 -2.41
CA ILE A 410 -8.80 -12.77 -2.61
C ILE A 410 -7.73 -12.08 -1.75
N ASP A 411 -6.63 -12.77 -1.50
CA ASP A 411 -5.56 -12.32 -0.60
C ASP A 411 -4.97 -10.96 -1.02
N CYS A 412 -4.55 -10.85 -2.27
CA CYS A 412 -3.95 -9.63 -2.80
C CYS A 412 -4.18 -9.47 -4.31
N ILE A 413 -4.13 -8.22 -4.77
CA ILE A 413 -4.23 -7.84 -6.19
C ILE A 413 -3.04 -6.96 -6.58
N PHE A 414 -2.60 -7.11 -7.84
CA PHE A 414 -1.50 -6.36 -8.44
C PHE A 414 -1.93 -5.73 -9.76
N TYR A 415 -1.02 -4.98 -10.39
CA TYR A 415 -1.21 -4.35 -11.68
C TYR A 415 -1.67 -5.35 -12.75
N ASN A 416 -1.09 -6.55 -12.81
CA ASN A 416 -1.36 -7.56 -13.81
C ASN A 416 -2.07 -8.78 -13.19
N GLN A 417 -3.09 -9.29 -13.88
CA GLN A 417 -3.82 -10.49 -13.47
C GLN A 417 -3.06 -11.77 -13.82
N ASN A 418 -3.43 -12.85 -13.15
CA ASN A 418 -2.97 -14.19 -13.51
C ASN A 418 -3.45 -14.62 -14.91
N GLU A 419 -2.76 -15.62 -15.48
CA GLU A 419 -3.07 -16.15 -16.83
C GLU A 419 -4.50 -16.71 -16.93
N ASP A 420 -4.99 -17.39 -15.90
CA ASP A 420 -6.37 -17.93 -15.85
C ASP A 420 -7.45 -16.83 -15.71
N ARG A 421 -7.02 -15.60 -15.38
CA ARG A 421 -7.86 -14.39 -15.38
C ARG A 421 -7.69 -13.54 -16.64
N GLY A 422 -6.90 -14.01 -17.60
CA GLY A 422 -6.65 -13.34 -18.88
C GLY A 422 -5.51 -12.33 -18.84
N GLY A 423 -4.72 -12.28 -17.78
CA GLY A 423 -3.46 -11.55 -17.69
C GLY A 423 -2.27 -12.41 -18.10
N ASP A 424 -1.06 -11.97 -17.77
CA ASP A 424 0.18 -12.70 -17.93
C ASP A 424 1.10 -12.62 -16.69
N GLY A 425 0.55 -12.12 -15.58
CA GLY A 425 1.16 -12.10 -14.26
C GLY A 425 1.07 -13.46 -13.55
N GLY A 426 1.72 -13.52 -12.41
CA GLY A 426 1.70 -14.69 -11.52
C GLY A 426 1.65 -14.30 -10.05
N ASN A 427 1.37 -13.03 -9.77
CA ASN A 427 1.51 -12.43 -8.44
C ASN A 427 0.22 -12.48 -7.62
N TRP A 428 -0.94 -12.59 -8.27
CA TRP A 428 -2.20 -12.68 -7.56
C TRP A 428 -2.24 -13.95 -6.74
N ASN A 429 -2.53 -13.81 -5.45
CA ASN A 429 -2.73 -14.96 -4.59
C ASN A 429 -4.22 -15.22 -4.40
N GLU A 430 -4.69 -16.27 -5.06
CA GLU A 430 -6.07 -16.73 -4.99
C GLU A 430 -6.20 -18.04 -4.21
N ARG A 431 -5.19 -18.47 -3.44
CA ARG A 431 -5.23 -19.68 -2.63
C ARG A 431 -5.93 -19.49 -1.29
N ASN A 432 -6.05 -18.26 -0.83
CA ASN A 432 -6.62 -17.91 0.47
C ASN A 432 -7.23 -16.51 0.45
N SER A 433 -7.99 -16.20 1.49
CA SER A 433 -8.42 -14.85 1.82
C SER A 433 -7.48 -14.22 2.86
N LYS A 434 -7.96 -13.23 3.59
CA LYS A 434 -7.30 -12.60 4.75
C LYS A 434 -8.32 -12.41 5.88
N PRO A 435 -7.90 -12.16 7.12
CA PRO A 435 -8.81 -12.00 8.26
C PRO A 435 -9.98 -11.06 8.02
N ALA A 436 -11.13 -11.39 8.56
CA ALA A 436 -12.43 -10.74 8.34
C ALA A 436 -12.50 -9.35 9.01
N LEU A 437 -11.82 -8.34 8.42
CA LEU A 437 -11.78 -6.96 8.92
C LEU A 437 -12.46 -5.94 7.99
N ALA A 438 -13.04 -6.39 6.87
CA ALA A 438 -13.68 -5.50 5.88
C ALA A 438 -14.84 -4.70 6.48
N ALA A 439 -15.72 -5.34 7.25
CA ALA A 439 -16.86 -4.67 7.88
C ALA A 439 -16.42 -3.62 8.92
N TRP A 440 -15.34 -3.86 9.65
CA TRP A 440 -14.73 -2.88 10.53
C TRP A 440 -14.27 -1.62 9.78
N ALA A 441 -13.60 -1.80 8.64
CA ALA A 441 -13.14 -0.70 7.82
C ALA A 441 -14.31 0.12 7.28
N VAL A 442 -15.31 -0.52 6.67
CA VAL A 442 -16.51 0.14 6.12
C VAL A 442 -17.32 0.87 7.21
N GLU A 443 -17.49 0.28 8.39
CA GLU A 443 -18.16 0.93 9.51
C GLU A 443 -17.41 2.20 9.97
N ASN A 444 -16.08 2.17 10.01
CA ASN A 444 -15.28 3.36 10.35
C ASN A 444 -15.43 4.46 9.28
N VAL A 445 -15.40 4.12 7.99
CA VAL A 445 -15.67 5.07 6.92
C VAL A 445 -17.04 5.69 7.09
N TYR A 446 -18.08 4.87 7.29
CA TYR A 446 -19.44 5.37 7.48
C TYR A 446 -19.59 6.28 8.71
N ARG A 447 -19.02 5.89 9.83
CA ARG A 447 -19.10 6.70 11.08
C ARG A 447 -18.42 8.05 10.93
N GLN A 448 -17.32 8.12 10.19
CA GLN A 448 -16.58 9.36 9.99
C GLN A 448 -17.27 10.26 8.97
N THR A 449 -17.78 9.69 7.85
CA THR A 449 -18.29 10.45 6.72
C THR A 449 -19.80 10.66 6.73
N GLY A 450 -20.54 9.75 7.36
CA GLY A 450 -22.01 9.68 7.28
C GLY A 450 -22.53 9.29 5.91
N ASP A 451 -21.67 8.79 5.00
CA ASP A 451 -22.01 8.44 3.63
C ASP A 451 -22.85 7.16 3.55
N LYS A 452 -24.16 7.36 3.57
CA LYS A 452 -25.13 6.26 3.54
C LYS A 452 -25.22 5.55 2.18
N GLU A 453 -24.85 6.22 1.11
CA GLU A 453 -24.85 5.59 -0.22
C GLU A 453 -23.66 4.64 -0.35
N PHE A 454 -22.49 5.01 0.14
CA PHE A 454 -21.36 4.08 0.26
C PHE A 454 -21.70 2.88 1.17
N LEU A 455 -22.37 3.12 2.29
CA LEU A 455 -22.83 2.03 3.17
C LEU A 455 -23.78 1.05 2.44
N LYS A 456 -24.73 1.57 1.66
CA LYS A 456 -25.64 0.74 0.83
C LYS A 456 -24.91 -0.03 -0.26
N GLU A 457 -23.90 0.58 -0.87
CA GLU A 457 -23.04 -0.05 -1.87
C GLU A 457 -22.29 -1.26 -1.29
N MET A 458 -21.69 -1.10 -0.11
CA MET A 458 -20.83 -2.10 0.48
C MET A 458 -21.55 -3.19 1.28
N TYR A 459 -22.70 -2.88 1.90
CA TYR A 459 -23.37 -3.82 2.79
C TYR A 459 -23.66 -5.20 2.16
N PRO A 460 -24.24 -5.33 0.96
CA PRO A 460 -24.49 -6.65 0.36
C PRO A 460 -23.20 -7.42 0.06
N LYS A 461 -22.14 -6.73 -0.29
CA LYS A 461 -20.82 -7.31 -0.54
C LYS A 461 -20.20 -7.85 0.75
N LEU A 462 -20.31 -7.09 1.84
CA LEU A 462 -19.86 -7.51 3.18
C LEU A 462 -20.64 -8.72 3.67
N VAL A 463 -21.96 -8.74 3.47
CA VAL A 463 -22.80 -9.90 3.83
C VAL A 463 -22.38 -11.14 3.05
N ALA A 464 -22.05 -11.01 1.76
CA ALA A 464 -21.57 -12.12 0.95
C ALA A 464 -20.21 -12.65 1.47
N TYR A 465 -19.28 -11.75 1.80
CA TYR A 465 -17.98 -12.13 2.35
C TYR A 465 -18.11 -12.79 3.75
N HIS A 466 -18.98 -12.25 4.60
CA HIS A 466 -19.29 -12.85 5.90
C HIS A 466 -19.85 -14.28 5.77
N ASN A 467 -20.80 -14.48 4.84
CA ASN A 467 -21.41 -15.79 4.64
C ASN A 467 -20.39 -16.80 4.06
N TRP A 468 -19.45 -16.36 3.20
CA TRP A 468 -18.39 -17.22 2.67
C TRP A 468 -17.57 -17.89 3.77
N TRP A 469 -17.21 -17.17 4.86
CA TRP A 469 -16.51 -17.75 6.00
C TRP A 469 -17.25 -18.96 6.58
N TYR A 470 -18.57 -18.89 6.71
CA TYR A 470 -19.39 -19.96 7.26
C TYR A 470 -19.78 -21.04 6.25
N THR A 471 -19.59 -20.79 4.95
CA THR A 471 -19.81 -21.82 3.91
C THR A 471 -18.53 -22.59 3.61
N ASN A 472 -17.38 -21.90 3.56
CA ASN A 472 -16.13 -22.45 3.04
C ASN A 472 -15.06 -22.68 4.14
N ARG A 473 -15.31 -22.23 5.38
CA ARG A 473 -14.36 -22.25 6.50
C ARG A 473 -14.96 -22.75 7.83
N ASP A 474 -16.14 -23.36 7.82
CA ASP A 474 -16.84 -23.94 8.97
C ASP A 474 -17.20 -25.37 8.58
N ILE A 475 -16.32 -26.33 8.89
CA ILE A 475 -16.39 -27.69 8.33
C ILE A 475 -17.59 -28.49 8.87
N ASP A 476 -17.99 -28.28 10.12
CA ASP A 476 -19.09 -28.97 10.76
C ASP A 476 -20.37 -28.13 10.90
N GLN A 477 -20.33 -26.90 10.36
CA GLN A 477 -21.44 -25.94 10.37
C GLN A 477 -21.92 -25.58 11.78
N ASN A 478 -21.01 -25.54 12.73
CA ASN A 478 -21.30 -25.21 14.12
C ASN A 478 -21.34 -23.69 14.37
N GLY A 479 -20.94 -22.87 13.38
CA GLY A 479 -20.86 -21.40 13.46
C GLY A 479 -19.53 -20.89 14.00
N ILE A 480 -18.49 -21.74 13.99
CA ILE A 480 -17.11 -21.43 14.37
C ILE A 480 -16.24 -21.72 13.14
N ALA A 481 -15.48 -20.73 12.69
CA ALA A 481 -14.70 -20.87 11.48
C ALA A 481 -13.23 -21.24 11.78
N GLU A 482 -12.63 -21.97 10.84
CA GLU A 482 -11.22 -22.30 10.80
C GLU A 482 -10.49 -21.49 9.72
N TYR A 483 -9.18 -21.28 9.87
CA TYR A 483 -8.34 -20.83 8.76
C TYR A 483 -8.11 -21.98 7.77
N GLY A 484 -7.93 -21.62 6.50
CA GLY A 484 -7.78 -22.62 5.46
C GLY A 484 -7.29 -22.10 4.13
N GLY A 485 -7.64 -22.81 3.07
CA GLY A 485 -7.31 -22.47 1.69
C GLY A 485 -8.49 -22.68 0.75
N MET A 486 -8.43 -21.99 -0.38
CA MET A 486 -9.33 -22.19 -1.50
C MET A 486 -8.87 -23.38 -2.34
N VAL A 487 -9.77 -24.00 -3.09
CA VAL A 487 -9.42 -25.06 -4.04
C VAL A 487 -8.61 -24.43 -5.18
N HIS A 488 -7.30 -24.73 -5.20
CA HIS A 488 -6.36 -24.18 -6.15
C HIS A 488 -5.38 -25.24 -6.64
N GLU A 489 -4.93 -25.16 -7.91
CA GLU A 489 -4.03 -26.17 -8.51
C GLU A 489 -2.74 -26.37 -7.69
N THR A 490 -2.16 -25.30 -7.16
CA THR A 490 -0.95 -25.37 -6.34
C THR A 490 -1.12 -26.15 -5.04
N CYS A 491 -2.35 -26.29 -4.55
CA CYS A 491 -2.64 -27.08 -3.36
C CYS A 491 -2.46 -28.60 -3.62
N TYR A 492 -2.49 -29.02 -4.88
CA TYR A 492 -2.33 -30.43 -5.28
C TYR A 492 -0.92 -30.77 -5.76
N ASP A 493 -0.05 -29.78 -5.97
CA ASP A 493 1.33 -29.99 -6.43
C ASP A 493 2.23 -30.37 -5.27
N TRP A 494 2.40 -31.70 -5.05
CA TRP A 494 3.29 -32.23 -4.03
C TRP A 494 4.77 -31.98 -4.33
N THR A 495 5.13 -31.86 -5.63
CA THR A 495 6.52 -31.59 -6.03
C THR A 495 6.99 -30.21 -5.68
N GLY A 496 6.10 -29.22 -5.72
CA GLY A 496 6.34 -27.86 -5.25
C GLY A 496 6.72 -27.78 -3.76
N TYR A 497 6.33 -28.79 -2.99
CA TYR A 497 6.63 -28.90 -1.55
C TYR A 497 7.74 -29.93 -1.22
N GLY A 498 8.53 -30.31 -2.24
CA GLY A 498 9.75 -31.11 -2.06
C GLY A 498 9.55 -32.61 -2.10
N TYR A 499 8.38 -33.09 -2.47
CA TYR A 499 8.16 -34.53 -2.71
C TYR A 499 8.63 -34.93 -4.11
N GLU A 500 9.14 -36.16 -4.28
CA GLU A 500 9.64 -36.63 -5.57
C GLU A 500 8.58 -37.48 -6.30
N ILE A 501 8.56 -37.41 -7.64
CA ILE A 501 7.74 -38.29 -8.48
C ILE A 501 8.09 -39.76 -8.17
N GLY A 502 7.09 -40.56 -7.90
CA GLY A 502 7.24 -41.94 -7.49
C GLY A 502 7.47 -42.18 -5.98
N GLN A 503 7.62 -41.12 -5.20
CA GLN A 503 7.72 -41.22 -3.74
C GLN A 503 6.40 -41.73 -3.14
N VAL A 504 6.53 -42.68 -2.24
CA VAL A 504 5.40 -43.16 -1.42
C VAL A 504 5.33 -42.30 -0.15
N VAL A 505 4.23 -41.63 0.04
CA VAL A 505 3.95 -40.81 1.22
C VAL A 505 3.03 -41.60 2.14
N GLU A 506 3.49 -41.86 3.37
CA GLU A 506 2.73 -42.62 4.36
C GLU A 506 1.39 -41.93 4.67
N GLY A 507 0.31 -42.71 4.62
CA GLY A 507 -1.05 -42.26 4.86
C GLY A 507 -1.74 -41.61 3.67
N PHE A 508 -1.01 -41.28 2.57
CA PHE A 508 -1.57 -40.55 1.41
C PHE A 508 -1.52 -41.36 0.10
N GLY A 509 -0.38 -41.94 -0.23
CA GLY A 509 -0.21 -42.70 -1.47
C GLY A 509 1.10 -42.37 -2.20
N THR A 510 1.11 -42.55 -3.52
CA THR A 510 2.30 -42.32 -4.34
C THR A 510 2.13 -41.04 -5.18
N VAL A 511 3.15 -40.19 -5.19
CA VAL A 511 3.22 -39.01 -6.07
C VAL A 511 3.33 -39.52 -7.52
N ASN A 512 2.36 -39.20 -8.35
CA ASN A 512 2.31 -39.65 -9.74
C ASN A 512 3.21 -38.77 -10.66
N ASP A 513 3.27 -39.12 -11.96
CA ASP A 513 4.09 -38.43 -12.96
C ASP A 513 3.69 -36.94 -13.19
N GLN A 514 2.54 -36.53 -12.69
CA GLN A 514 2.03 -35.16 -12.76
C GLN A 514 2.30 -34.35 -11.47
N GLY A 515 2.95 -34.97 -10.47
CA GLY A 515 3.21 -34.35 -9.18
C GLY A 515 2.06 -34.43 -8.19
N PHE A 516 0.99 -35.17 -8.46
CA PHE A 516 -0.19 -35.33 -7.59
C PHE A 516 -0.22 -36.65 -6.85
N VAL A 517 -0.89 -36.64 -5.70
CA VAL A 517 -1.32 -37.89 -5.01
C VAL A 517 -2.82 -38.02 -5.24
N LEU A 518 -3.27 -39.26 -5.54
CA LEU A 518 -4.67 -39.59 -5.76
C LEU A 518 -5.20 -40.49 -4.65
N ASP A 519 -6.44 -40.29 -4.26
CA ASP A 519 -7.16 -41.19 -3.37
C ASP A 519 -7.58 -42.51 -4.08
N THR A 520 -8.27 -43.37 -3.37
CA THR A 520 -8.80 -44.64 -3.92
C THR A 520 -9.88 -44.49 -4.99
N ASN A 521 -10.49 -43.31 -5.08
CA ASN A 521 -11.50 -42.95 -6.08
C ASN A 521 -10.89 -42.25 -7.30
N GLY A 522 -9.60 -41.89 -7.25
CA GLY A 522 -8.89 -41.17 -8.27
C GLY A 522 -9.01 -39.63 -8.13
N GLU A 523 -9.51 -39.14 -7.01
CA GLU A 523 -9.53 -37.71 -6.70
C GLU A 523 -8.15 -37.28 -6.19
N ARG A 524 -7.78 -36.00 -6.52
CA ARG A 524 -6.52 -35.43 -6.05
C ARG A 524 -6.61 -35.11 -4.56
N ILE A 525 -5.57 -35.50 -3.83
CA ILE A 525 -5.42 -35.19 -2.40
C ILE A 525 -4.58 -33.88 -2.26
N VAL A 526 -5.04 -32.98 -1.43
CA VAL A 526 -4.28 -31.76 -1.07
C VAL A 526 -2.96 -32.15 -0.41
N CYS A 527 -1.87 -31.51 -0.83
CA CYS A 527 -0.61 -31.53 -0.12
C CYS A 527 -0.78 -30.85 1.25
N PRO A 528 -0.53 -31.54 2.37
CA PRO A 528 -0.74 -30.93 3.69
C PRO A 528 0.05 -29.63 3.89
N GLU A 529 1.29 -29.56 3.40
CA GLU A 529 2.13 -28.37 3.48
C GLU A 529 1.50 -27.18 2.75
N ALA A 530 0.92 -27.41 1.56
CA ALA A 530 0.23 -26.40 0.78
C ALA A 530 -1.03 -25.87 1.48
N GLY A 531 -1.80 -26.78 2.08
CA GLY A 531 -3.00 -26.42 2.85
C GLY A 531 -2.67 -25.63 4.12
N ILE A 532 -1.62 -26.01 4.83
CA ILE A 532 -1.14 -25.30 6.02
C ILE A 532 -0.58 -23.93 5.65
N GLU A 533 0.19 -23.81 4.57
CA GLU A 533 0.71 -22.55 4.09
C GLU A 533 -0.44 -21.59 3.73
N ALA A 534 -1.45 -22.06 3.01
CA ALA A 534 -2.62 -21.26 2.68
C ALA A 534 -3.36 -20.77 3.93
N ALA A 535 -3.55 -21.63 4.95
CA ALA A 535 -4.16 -21.27 6.22
C ALA A 535 -3.31 -20.24 7.00
N ALA A 536 -2.00 -20.40 7.02
CA ALA A 536 -1.08 -19.45 7.63
C ALA A 536 -1.15 -18.09 6.96
N TRP A 537 -1.15 -18.05 5.64
CA TRP A 537 -1.30 -16.78 4.88
C TRP A 537 -2.69 -16.18 5.04
N GLU A 538 -3.75 -17.00 5.12
CA GLU A 538 -5.11 -16.50 5.38
C GLU A 538 -5.21 -15.82 6.76
N SER A 539 -4.44 -16.29 7.74
CA SER A 539 -4.38 -15.67 9.07
C SER A 539 -3.59 -14.37 9.12
N GLY A 540 -2.71 -14.10 8.13
CA GLY A 540 -1.74 -13.02 8.14
C GLY A 540 -0.59 -13.21 9.14
N MET A 541 -0.48 -14.39 9.77
CA MET A 541 0.57 -14.74 10.73
C MET A 541 1.42 -15.89 10.19
N ASP A 542 1.97 -15.70 8.99
CA ASP A 542 2.55 -16.70 8.09
C ASP A 542 3.55 -17.66 8.75
N ASN A 543 4.28 -17.19 9.76
CA ASN A 543 5.33 -17.97 10.43
C ASN A 543 5.00 -18.28 11.90
N ALA A 544 3.73 -18.23 12.29
CA ALA A 544 3.33 -18.52 13.66
C ALA A 544 3.43 -20.04 13.94
N THR A 545 3.96 -20.39 15.12
CA THR A 545 4.12 -21.80 15.55
C THR A 545 2.80 -22.56 15.64
N ARG A 546 1.68 -21.86 15.70
CA ARG A 546 0.32 -22.46 15.67
C ARG A 546 0.01 -23.20 14.36
N PHE A 547 0.80 -22.99 13.30
CA PHE A 547 0.70 -23.66 12.02
C PHE A 547 1.75 -24.76 11.83
N ASP A 548 2.56 -25.08 12.86
CA ASP A 548 3.54 -26.17 12.76
C ASP A 548 2.83 -27.50 12.55
N ARG A 549 3.24 -28.24 11.51
CA ARG A 549 2.71 -29.56 11.20
C ARG A 549 3.04 -30.56 12.29
N GLU A 550 4.23 -30.45 12.89
CA GLU A 550 4.65 -31.27 14.02
C GLU A 550 4.14 -30.64 15.32
N GLY A 551 3.50 -31.48 16.13
CA GLY A 551 2.98 -31.05 17.42
C GLY A 551 4.06 -30.75 18.46
N ASN A 552 3.70 -29.93 19.45
CA ASN A 552 4.58 -29.49 20.55
C ASN A 552 4.59 -30.47 21.74
N GLY A 553 4.45 -31.77 21.50
CA GLY A 553 4.54 -32.78 22.54
C GLY A 553 3.70 -34.04 22.24
N PRO A 554 3.71 -35.02 23.14
CA PRO A 554 3.10 -36.35 22.87
C PRO A 554 1.58 -36.29 22.70
N ASP A 555 0.95 -35.24 23.16
CA ASP A 555 -0.51 -35.08 23.09
C ASP A 555 -0.94 -34.10 21.98
N ASP A 556 0.00 -33.43 21.31
CA ASP A 556 -0.25 -32.52 20.21
C ASP A 556 0.25 -33.17 18.92
N LYS A 557 -0.66 -33.53 18.02
CA LYS A 557 -0.33 -34.13 16.75
C LYS A 557 0.01 -33.16 15.63
N GLY A 558 0.02 -31.86 15.95
CA GLY A 558 0.21 -30.83 14.93
C GLY A 558 -1.04 -30.57 14.10
N ILE A 559 -0.83 -29.86 12.98
CA ILE A 559 -1.91 -29.46 12.08
C ILE A 559 -2.20 -30.56 11.07
N GLU A 560 -3.48 -30.90 10.95
CA GLU A 560 -4.07 -31.74 9.91
C GLU A 560 -4.96 -30.88 9.00
N ILE A 561 -5.10 -31.22 7.73
CA ILE A 561 -5.94 -30.52 6.75
C ILE A 561 -7.18 -31.36 6.47
N TYR A 562 -8.34 -30.73 6.54
CA TYR A 562 -9.62 -31.31 6.20
C TYR A 562 -10.23 -30.63 4.99
N THR A 563 -10.95 -31.39 4.15
CA THR A 563 -11.61 -30.88 2.96
C THR A 563 -13.06 -30.49 3.27
N VAL A 564 -13.40 -29.23 3.06
CA VAL A 564 -14.77 -28.74 3.14
C VAL A 564 -15.49 -29.09 1.83
N ARG A 565 -16.69 -29.67 1.92
CA ARG A 565 -17.44 -30.14 0.77
C ARG A 565 -18.86 -29.53 0.77
N ASN A 566 -19.40 -29.28 -0.44
CA ASN A 566 -20.79 -28.87 -0.62
C ASN A 566 -21.75 -30.08 -0.52
N ASP A 567 -23.06 -29.81 -0.66
CA ASP A 567 -24.11 -30.84 -0.62
C ASP A 567 -23.97 -31.91 -1.73
N SER A 568 -23.26 -31.60 -2.82
CA SER A 568 -22.94 -32.50 -3.91
C SER A 568 -21.66 -33.33 -3.67
N HIS A 569 -21.01 -33.11 -2.52
CA HIS A 569 -19.73 -33.67 -2.13
C HIS A 569 -18.50 -33.16 -2.91
N ASP A 570 -18.65 -32.09 -3.68
CA ASP A 570 -17.53 -31.46 -4.35
C ASP A 570 -16.69 -30.64 -3.34
N PRO A 571 -15.34 -30.65 -3.44
CA PRO A 571 -14.48 -29.80 -2.62
C PRO A 571 -14.76 -28.32 -2.87
N ILE A 572 -14.97 -27.54 -1.81
CA ILE A 572 -15.17 -26.10 -1.88
C ILE A 572 -14.11 -25.31 -1.09
N GLY A 573 -13.26 -25.98 -0.33
CA GLY A 573 -12.19 -25.38 0.43
C GLY A 573 -11.46 -26.40 1.27
N TYR A 574 -10.44 -25.94 1.96
CA TYR A 574 -9.65 -26.71 2.92
C TYR A 574 -9.56 -25.92 4.21
N VAL A 575 -9.56 -26.59 5.35
CA VAL A 575 -9.39 -25.99 6.67
C VAL A 575 -8.39 -26.79 7.49
N ILE A 576 -7.72 -26.10 8.40
CA ILE A 576 -6.90 -26.77 9.43
C ILE A 576 -7.82 -27.36 10.51
N ASN A 577 -7.35 -28.36 11.22
CA ASN A 577 -8.05 -28.98 12.37
C ASN A 577 -8.02 -28.11 13.63
N GLN A 578 -8.24 -26.79 13.47
CA GLN A 578 -8.06 -25.81 14.53
C GLN A 578 -8.99 -24.63 14.36
N GLU A 579 -9.88 -24.45 15.32
CA GLU A 579 -10.67 -23.23 15.49
C GLU A 579 -9.81 -22.15 16.15
N SER A 580 -9.46 -21.13 15.38
CA SER A 580 -8.54 -20.08 15.83
C SER A 580 -9.29 -18.97 16.55
N VAL A 581 -8.81 -18.63 17.74
CA VAL A 581 -9.48 -17.64 18.62
C VAL A 581 -9.50 -16.24 18.03
N ASP A 582 -8.45 -15.83 17.33
CA ASP A 582 -8.38 -14.53 16.68
C ASP A 582 -9.37 -14.40 15.52
N LEU A 583 -9.46 -15.42 14.63
CA LEU A 583 -10.45 -15.44 13.54
C LEU A 583 -11.88 -15.29 14.10
N ASN A 584 -12.19 -16.10 15.11
CA ASN A 584 -13.53 -16.09 15.67
C ASN A 584 -13.84 -14.82 16.49
N ALA A 585 -12.82 -14.16 17.07
CA ALA A 585 -12.94 -12.84 17.65
C ALA A 585 -13.19 -11.77 16.58
N TYR A 586 -12.53 -11.84 15.43
CA TYR A 586 -12.81 -10.94 14.29
C TYR A 586 -14.23 -11.14 13.76
N LEU A 587 -14.66 -12.38 13.56
CA LEU A 587 -16.02 -12.70 13.09
C LEU A 587 -17.10 -12.31 14.11
N TYR A 588 -16.82 -12.39 15.40
CA TYR A 588 -17.69 -11.86 16.44
C TYR A 588 -17.85 -10.34 16.33
N ALA A 589 -16.75 -9.62 16.17
CA ALA A 589 -16.77 -8.17 15.99
C ALA A 589 -17.46 -7.78 14.67
N GLU A 590 -17.21 -8.52 13.59
CA GLU A 590 -17.84 -8.32 12.28
C GLU A 590 -19.35 -8.42 12.35
N LYS A 591 -19.90 -9.40 13.08
CA LYS A 591 -21.36 -9.49 13.33
C LYS A 591 -21.89 -8.24 14.03
N GLY A 592 -21.11 -7.63 14.94
CA GLY A 592 -21.43 -6.37 15.57
C GLY A 592 -21.49 -5.20 14.58
N PHE A 593 -20.56 -5.12 13.66
CA PHE A 593 -20.51 -4.10 12.61
C PHE A 593 -21.64 -4.28 11.59
N LEU A 594 -21.86 -5.51 11.11
CA LEU A 594 -22.94 -5.83 10.19
C LEU A 594 -24.33 -5.54 10.79
N LYS A 595 -24.51 -5.83 12.10
CA LYS A 595 -25.71 -5.46 12.83
C LYS A 595 -25.92 -3.95 12.82
N SER A 596 -24.88 -3.17 13.16
CA SER A 596 -24.95 -1.70 13.19
C SER A 596 -25.35 -1.14 11.81
N MET A 597 -24.70 -1.62 10.75
CA MET A 597 -25.02 -1.23 9.38
C MET A 597 -26.46 -1.63 8.98
N ALA A 598 -26.91 -2.83 9.37
CA ALA A 598 -28.26 -3.31 9.10
C ALA A 598 -29.32 -2.43 9.79
N GLU A 599 -29.08 -2.04 11.04
CA GLU A 599 -29.95 -1.11 11.79
C GLU A 599 -30.04 0.24 11.07
N GLU A 600 -28.90 0.79 10.63
CA GLU A 600 -28.81 2.06 9.93
C GLU A 600 -29.52 2.03 8.56
N LEU A 601 -29.44 0.91 7.85
CA LEU A 601 -30.10 0.68 6.56
C LEU A 601 -31.56 0.22 6.70
N GLY A 602 -32.02 -0.11 7.89
CA GLY A 602 -33.38 -0.56 8.16
C GLY A 602 -33.63 -2.05 7.92
N TYR A 603 -32.59 -2.87 7.81
CA TYR A 603 -32.66 -4.33 7.62
C TYR A 603 -32.81 -5.08 8.94
N LYS A 604 -34.00 -5.01 9.54
CA LYS A 604 -34.29 -5.52 10.89
C LYS A 604 -34.00 -7.02 11.05
N ALA A 605 -34.32 -7.82 10.04
CA ALA A 605 -34.12 -9.27 10.09
C ALA A 605 -32.62 -9.62 10.20
N ASP A 606 -31.76 -8.91 9.45
CA ASP A 606 -30.32 -9.09 9.52
C ASP A 606 -29.77 -8.65 10.86
N ALA A 607 -30.22 -7.53 11.40
CA ALA A 607 -29.81 -7.05 12.72
C ALA A 607 -30.16 -8.06 13.83
N GLU A 608 -31.34 -8.69 13.76
CA GLU A 608 -31.75 -9.75 14.70
C GLU A 608 -30.91 -11.03 14.52
N LYS A 609 -30.65 -11.43 13.25
CA LYS A 609 -29.76 -12.57 12.89
C LYS A 609 -28.37 -12.38 13.53
N TYR A 610 -27.69 -11.28 13.20
CA TYR A 610 -26.34 -11.03 13.71
C TYR A 610 -26.26 -10.87 15.22
N THR A 611 -27.30 -10.32 15.85
CA THR A 611 -27.37 -10.26 17.32
C THR A 611 -27.39 -11.65 17.95
N LYS A 612 -28.14 -12.57 17.35
CA LYS A 612 -28.24 -13.96 17.85
C LYS A 612 -26.92 -14.71 17.61
N GLU A 613 -26.38 -14.63 16.40
CA GLU A 613 -25.14 -15.33 16.03
C GLU A 613 -23.93 -14.82 16.81
N ALA A 614 -23.80 -13.51 17.02
CA ALA A 614 -22.75 -12.94 17.86
C ALA A 614 -22.83 -13.47 19.30
N LYS A 615 -24.02 -13.59 19.86
CA LYS A 615 -24.20 -14.14 21.21
C LYS A 615 -23.76 -15.62 21.29
N GLN A 616 -24.13 -16.42 20.31
CA GLN A 616 -23.75 -17.84 20.25
C GLN A 616 -22.23 -18.00 20.14
N LEU A 617 -21.58 -17.23 19.27
CA LEU A 617 -20.14 -17.24 19.09
C LEU A 617 -19.40 -16.75 20.35
N GLN A 618 -19.90 -15.72 21.04
CA GLN A 618 -19.34 -15.26 22.30
C GLN A 618 -19.43 -16.34 23.39
N GLU A 619 -20.57 -17.03 23.49
CA GLU A 619 -20.75 -18.12 24.43
C GLU A 619 -19.74 -19.24 24.15
N TYR A 620 -19.57 -19.65 22.88
CA TYR A 620 -18.61 -20.67 22.49
C TYR A 620 -17.16 -20.30 22.83
N ILE A 621 -16.72 -19.08 22.46
CA ILE A 621 -15.36 -18.59 22.74
C ILE A 621 -15.07 -18.63 24.26
N ASN A 622 -16.01 -18.17 25.08
CA ASN A 622 -15.83 -18.15 26.53
C ASN A 622 -15.86 -19.55 27.18
N GLU A 623 -16.59 -20.50 26.61
CA GLU A 623 -16.73 -21.86 27.16
C GLU A 623 -15.60 -22.78 26.70
N ASN A 624 -15.09 -22.63 25.47
CA ASN A 624 -14.17 -23.60 24.86
C ASN A 624 -12.76 -23.04 24.65
N MET A 625 -12.58 -21.74 24.49
CA MET A 625 -11.28 -21.13 24.17
C MET A 625 -10.62 -20.43 25.36
N TYR A 626 -11.35 -20.18 26.43
CA TYR A 626 -10.80 -19.54 27.63
C TYR A 626 -10.20 -20.57 28.60
N ASP A 627 -8.96 -20.34 29.00
CA ASP A 627 -8.30 -21.15 30.03
C ASP A 627 -8.28 -20.43 31.37
N GLU A 628 -8.97 -21.00 32.38
CA GLU A 628 -9.10 -20.41 33.73
C GLU A 628 -7.75 -20.40 34.49
N GLU A 629 -6.82 -21.31 34.16
CA GLU A 629 -5.54 -21.44 34.87
C GLU A 629 -4.59 -20.31 34.47
N THR A 630 -4.47 -20.02 33.17
CA THR A 630 -3.59 -18.98 32.63
C THR A 630 -4.27 -17.61 32.53
N GLY A 631 -5.60 -17.58 32.44
CA GLY A 631 -6.40 -16.38 32.23
C GLY A 631 -6.36 -15.84 30.80
N PHE A 632 -5.96 -16.66 29.81
CA PHE A 632 -5.88 -16.31 28.40
C PHE A 632 -6.84 -17.14 27.55
N TYR A 633 -7.03 -16.70 26.31
CA TYR A 633 -7.75 -17.43 25.28
C TYR A 633 -6.76 -18.15 24.34
N TYR A 634 -7.11 -19.36 23.93
CA TYR A 634 -6.29 -20.22 23.09
C TYR A 634 -7.12 -20.84 21.97
N ASP A 635 -6.45 -21.27 20.90
CA ASP A 635 -7.05 -22.02 19.83
C ASP A 635 -7.51 -23.39 20.33
N VAL A 636 -8.52 -23.93 19.67
CA VAL A 636 -9.09 -25.25 19.98
C VAL A 636 -8.79 -26.20 18.84
N GLN A 637 -8.14 -27.33 19.13
CA GLN A 637 -7.97 -28.39 18.14
C GLN A 637 -9.25 -29.23 18.06
N THR A 638 -9.69 -29.51 16.83
CA THR A 638 -10.89 -30.28 16.53
C THR A 638 -10.58 -31.59 15.85
N ASN A 639 -11.53 -32.54 15.84
CA ASN A 639 -11.54 -33.69 14.99
C ASN A 639 -12.22 -33.36 13.65
N GLU A 640 -12.14 -34.27 12.66
CA GLU A 640 -12.77 -34.08 11.34
C GLU A 640 -14.30 -33.84 11.41
N ASP A 641 -14.95 -34.36 12.45
CA ASP A 641 -16.39 -34.13 12.71
C ASP A 641 -16.68 -32.87 13.48
N GLY A 642 -15.67 -31.99 13.65
CA GLY A 642 -15.77 -30.72 14.38
C GLY A 642 -15.81 -30.85 15.90
N SER A 643 -15.87 -32.07 16.46
CA SER A 643 -15.88 -32.22 17.91
C SER A 643 -14.56 -31.73 18.52
N VAL A 644 -14.67 -31.00 19.64
CA VAL A 644 -13.51 -30.45 20.38
C VAL A 644 -12.59 -31.57 20.83
N LYS A 645 -11.33 -31.49 20.41
CA LYS A 645 -10.30 -32.46 20.78
C LYS A 645 -9.47 -31.95 21.93
N LYS A 646 -9.03 -30.69 21.87
CA LYS A 646 -8.11 -30.14 22.85
C LYS A 646 -7.98 -28.61 22.77
N LEU A 647 -7.84 -27.95 23.93
CA LEU A 647 -7.40 -26.56 24.02
C LEU A 647 -5.87 -26.48 23.90
N LEU A 648 -5.36 -25.62 23.03
CA LEU A 648 -3.94 -25.54 22.65
C LEU A 648 -3.18 -24.51 23.51
N VAL A 649 -3.05 -24.75 24.82
CA VAL A 649 -2.37 -23.83 25.75
C VAL A 649 -0.86 -23.67 25.54
N ASN A 650 -0.25 -24.46 24.68
CA ASN A 650 1.21 -24.47 24.46
C ASN A 650 1.63 -24.01 23.06
N ARG A 651 0.72 -23.43 22.27
CA ARG A 651 1.01 -22.95 20.92
C ARG A 651 0.87 -21.46 20.79
#